data_919746d4ccdbf95d4ad480f38063778e
#
_entry.id   919746d4ccdbf95d4ad480f38063778e
#
_cell.length_a   1.000
_cell.length_b   1.000
_cell.length_c   1.000
_cell.angle_alpha   90.00
_cell.angle_beta   90.00
_cell.angle_gamma   90.00
#
_symmetry.space_group_name_H-M   'P 1'
#
loop_
_entity.id
_entity.type
_entity.pdbx_description
1 polymer ?
#
loop_
_entity_poly.entity_id
_entity_poly.type
_entity_poly.pdbx_seq_one_letter_code
_entity_poly.pdbx_strand_id
1 'polypeptide(L)'
;MKLPNYYEDPNTLHVGTCENRSYYIPYGQDLNSHATLLSGDWRFGYYPYPEAVPADFINPDFDDSSMDTIPVPSCWQCHGYDYHQYTNVNYPIPFDPPYVPKENASGAYRTTFTLSAEAAKQRNFLYFEGVDSCFYVWVNGKFVGYSQVSHSSSEFEISSFVNEGTNTLAVLVLKWCDGTYLEDQDKLRMSGIFRDVLLLTRPKSFVRDYTVRTFLKDGGAGVVRVSVEADGEVSPVLTLCDADKNPVGEAVLTDGVYEFTVSNAKLWTAETPYLYTLTISTADEVITQAVGIREVYIKDGIVYVNGQNLKFRGTNRHDSDPVTGYTISKEQAIRDLTLMKQFNFNAIRTSHYPNAPWFTELCDRYGFYVIAESDIEMHGYLSTYHSDRENTLGLLDEGGVFTEAVLDRVQRNVIRDKNHPCVLIWSLGNEAGFGYAYQNAGRWTKEYDPTRLTHYESSTWDHSNRFDKSMLDLYSRMYATTEEVDSYFAEEGPKKPFIQCEFVHAMGNGPGDIEDYYQQIMKYDGFCGGFVWEWCDHAVNQGVAENGKTMYGYGGDFGEYPHDGNFCMDGLVYPDRTPHTGVYEWKNVVRPVRARLVDAHKVTLALKNMLDFTDMADAITLSYECKADGELLCSGEIAVPSTAPHTESEVTIPVTLPKTAADCYLKLTYLTKTAHELVPAGHEVGFDQFLLSGSAVRRLNSVTDEATAPTVTEGDRFLTVSGEGFTYQYDTFTGIFSSLERGGETISMDYSIFRAPTDNDRNIREEWERANYHHSQTRTYTTEYAVDGQTVQITSTVNLCTVTVQSIMKFTVIWTIDGAGTITCKIDAKRNTDMPYLPRFGVELTLPKSWQQVSYLGYGPQECYIDKHHLAWFDAFESTVENMHEDYIKPQENGNHYHCRKASVGNGTNGVTAYAATSFDFSVSNYSDYELAVKKHNYELEESDFVTMHLDYKNSGVGSNSCGPQLLPQYQMNDKEFEWEYQLKF
;
A
#
# COMPACT_ATOMS: atom_id res chain seq x y z
N MET A 1 -35.45 -9.12 -22.62
CA MET A 1 -36.27 -7.88 -22.49
C MET A 1 -35.78 -6.82 -23.45
N LYS A 2 -36.64 -5.97 -24.06
CA LYS A 2 -36.14 -4.83 -24.85
C LYS A 2 -36.08 -3.60 -23.96
N LEU A 3 -34.85 -3.11 -23.70
CA LEU A 3 -34.59 -1.92 -22.87
C LEU A 3 -34.55 -0.66 -23.74
N PRO A 4 -34.81 0.52 -23.16
CA PRO A 4 -34.31 1.78 -23.71
C PRO A 4 -32.78 1.74 -23.74
N ASN A 5 -32.16 2.19 -24.83
CA ASN A 5 -30.70 2.09 -25.03
C ASN A 5 -29.96 3.22 -24.33
N TYR A 6 -30.16 3.38 -23.02
CA TYR A 6 -29.45 4.41 -22.22
C TYR A 6 -28.01 4.04 -21.94
N TYR A 7 -27.68 2.74 -21.87
CA TYR A 7 -26.35 2.23 -21.53
C TYR A 7 -25.30 2.34 -22.65
N GLU A 8 -25.70 2.82 -23.86
CA GLU A 8 -24.81 3.17 -24.98
C GLU A 8 -25.11 4.60 -25.47
N ASP A 9 -25.66 5.48 -24.62
CA ASP A 9 -26.00 6.85 -24.97
C ASP A 9 -25.32 7.84 -23.97
N PRO A 10 -24.16 8.40 -24.33
CA PRO A 10 -23.40 9.28 -23.44
C PRO A 10 -24.13 10.60 -23.12
N ASN A 11 -25.26 10.89 -23.79
CA ASN A 11 -26.11 12.04 -23.45
C ASN A 11 -27.17 11.68 -22.40
N THR A 12 -27.29 10.40 -22.03
CA THR A 12 -28.28 9.92 -21.07
C THR A 12 -27.60 9.21 -19.90
N LEU A 13 -26.94 9.97 -19.02
CA LEU A 13 -26.28 9.43 -17.85
C LEU A 13 -27.26 8.90 -16.81
N HIS A 14 -28.40 9.57 -16.65
CA HIS A 14 -29.42 9.26 -15.65
C HIS A 14 -30.81 9.57 -16.15
N VAL A 15 -31.80 8.79 -15.71
CA VAL A 15 -33.23 9.01 -15.99
C VAL A 15 -34.00 8.83 -14.70
N GLY A 16 -34.79 9.83 -14.30
CA GLY A 16 -35.66 9.75 -13.13
C GLY A 16 -34.96 9.82 -11.77
N THR A 17 -33.63 10.06 -11.74
CA THR A 17 -32.87 10.30 -10.53
C THR A 17 -33.20 11.69 -9.95
N CYS A 18 -33.08 11.81 -8.64
CA CYS A 18 -33.10 13.10 -7.96
C CYS A 18 -31.76 13.83 -8.17
N GLU A 19 -31.74 15.14 -7.92
CA GLU A 19 -30.50 15.91 -7.85
C GLU A 19 -29.58 15.38 -6.76
N ASN A 20 -28.26 15.49 -6.98
CA ASN A 20 -27.26 15.08 -6.02
C ASN A 20 -27.37 15.89 -4.71
N ARG A 21 -27.10 15.26 -3.59
CA ARG A 21 -27.09 15.89 -2.26
C ARG A 21 -25.98 15.29 -1.38
N SER A 22 -25.70 15.97 -0.28
CA SER A 22 -24.84 15.39 0.75
C SER A 22 -25.45 14.11 1.34
N TYR A 23 -24.58 13.19 1.74
CA TYR A 23 -25.03 11.98 2.41
C TYR A 23 -25.40 12.28 3.86
N TYR A 24 -26.58 11.87 4.24
CA TYR A 24 -27.06 11.88 5.61
C TYR A 24 -28.30 10.98 5.73
N ILE A 25 -28.52 10.45 6.92
CA ILE A 25 -29.73 9.71 7.29
C ILE A 25 -30.60 10.60 8.17
N PRO A 26 -31.83 10.89 7.77
CA PRO A 26 -32.76 11.67 8.59
C PRO A 26 -33.43 10.79 9.65
N TYR A 27 -33.77 11.39 10.77
CA TYR A 27 -34.48 10.76 11.89
C TYR A 27 -35.77 11.54 12.18
N GLY A 28 -36.78 10.86 12.74
CA GLY A 28 -37.95 11.51 13.30
C GLY A 28 -37.64 12.21 14.65
N GLN A 29 -38.60 13.00 15.14
CA GLN A 29 -38.46 13.63 16.46
C GLN A 29 -38.37 12.63 17.61
N ASP A 30 -38.82 11.41 17.40
CA ASP A 30 -38.68 10.24 18.28
C ASP A 30 -37.33 9.53 18.15
N LEU A 31 -36.44 10.05 17.33
CA LEU A 31 -35.12 9.49 17.01
C LEU A 31 -35.17 8.15 16.27
N ASN A 32 -36.33 7.77 15.71
CA ASN A 32 -36.40 6.64 14.80
C ASN A 32 -35.88 7.03 13.41
N SER A 33 -35.09 6.16 12.77
CA SER A 33 -34.58 6.39 11.43
C SER A 33 -35.71 6.47 10.40
N HIS A 34 -35.64 7.43 9.51
CA HIS A 34 -36.51 7.50 8.32
C HIS A 34 -35.99 6.62 7.17
N ALA A 35 -34.85 5.97 7.36
CA ALA A 35 -34.28 4.99 6.43
C ALA A 35 -34.60 3.56 6.86
N THR A 36 -35.11 2.78 5.94
CA THR A 36 -35.28 1.33 6.08
C THR A 36 -34.27 0.64 5.18
N LEU A 37 -33.43 -0.24 5.75
CA LEU A 37 -32.48 -1.04 4.97
C LEU A 37 -33.26 -2.08 4.16
N LEU A 38 -33.10 -2.08 2.84
CA LEU A 38 -33.66 -3.08 1.94
C LEU A 38 -32.64 -4.19 1.61
N SER A 39 -31.40 -4.03 2.03
CA SER A 39 -30.36 -5.05 1.90
C SER A 39 -30.77 -6.36 2.58
N GLY A 40 -30.25 -7.48 2.09
CA GLY A 40 -30.60 -8.82 2.53
C GLY A 40 -30.70 -9.78 1.34
N ASP A 41 -31.42 -10.88 1.50
CA ASP A 41 -31.56 -11.87 0.44
C ASP A 41 -32.56 -11.42 -0.64
N TRP A 42 -32.11 -11.26 -1.86
CA TRP A 42 -32.93 -10.91 -3.01
C TRP A 42 -33.02 -12.08 -3.99
N ARG A 43 -34.13 -12.21 -4.71
CA ARG A 43 -34.25 -13.10 -5.86
C ARG A 43 -33.34 -12.61 -6.98
N PHE A 44 -32.62 -13.52 -7.63
CA PHE A 44 -31.61 -13.22 -8.63
C PHE A 44 -31.68 -14.16 -9.84
N GLY A 45 -31.60 -13.56 -11.04
CA GLY A 45 -31.46 -14.29 -12.29
C GLY A 45 -30.30 -13.75 -13.08
N TYR A 46 -29.35 -14.62 -13.42
CA TYR A 46 -28.21 -14.26 -14.28
C TYR A 46 -28.50 -14.58 -15.75
N TYR A 47 -28.25 -13.63 -16.62
CA TYR A 47 -28.50 -13.74 -18.07
C TYR A 47 -27.29 -13.26 -18.87
N PRO A 48 -26.98 -13.91 -20.03
CA PRO A 48 -25.79 -13.57 -20.81
C PRO A 48 -25.88 -12.22 -21.55
N TYR A 49 -27.09 -11.69 -21.75
CA TYR A 49 -27.36 -10.40 -22.38
C TYR A 49 -28.77 -9.89 -22.04
N PRO A 50 -29.03 -8.58 -22.15
CA PRO A 50 -30.31 -7.97 -21.71
C PRO A 50 -31.57 -8.56 -22.36
N GLU A 51 -31.49 -8.92 -23.66
CA GLU A 51 -32.62 -9.48 -24.36
C GLU A 51 -33.03 -10.87 -23.87
N ALA A 52 -32.12 -11.61 -23.21
CA ALA A 52 -32.41 -12.91 -22.62
C ALA A 52 -33.24 -12.81 -21.34
N VAL A 53 -33.32 -11.64 -20.73
CA VAL A 53 -34.10 -11.41 -19.49
C VAL A 53 -35.59 -11.50 -19.82
N PRO A 54 -36.40 -12.27 -19.06
CA PRO A 54 -37.87 -12.32 -19.23
C PRO A 54 -38.45 -10.89 -19.14
N ALA A 55 -39.30 -10.54 -20.11
CA ALA A 55 -39.86 -9.18 -20.15
C ALA A 55 -40.83 -8.90 -18.99
N ASP A 56 -41.40 -9.92 -18.42
CA ASP A 56 -42.36 -9.86 -17.33
C ASP A 56 -41.76 -9.95 -15.93
N PHE A 57 -40.39 -10.10 -15.83
CA PHE A 57 -39.74 -10.17 -14.50
C PHE A 57 -40.01 -8.94 -13.64
N ILE A 58 -40.40 -7.82 -14.25
CA ILE A 58 -40.73 -6.56 -13.56
C ILE A 58 -42.10 -6.56 -12.91
N ASN A 59 -43.01 -7.50 -13.31
CA ASN A 59 -44.39 -7.51 -12.86
C ASN A 59 -44.49 -8.03 -11.41
N PRO A 60 -45.42 -7.50 -10.61
CA PRO A 60 -45.62 -7.96 -9.23
C PRO A 60 -46.05 -9.44 -9.13
N ASP A 61 -46.75 -9.96 -10.13
CA ASP A 61 -47.27 -11.31 -10.21
C ASP A 61 -46.33 -12.29 -10.93
N PHE A 62 -45.14 -11.90 -11.29
CA PHE A 62 -44.12 -12.77 -11.86
C PHE A 62 -43.72 -13.86 -10.87
N ASP A 63 -43.74 -15.13 -11.32
CA ASP A 63 -43.29 -16.27 -10.53
C ASP A 63 -41.77 -16.33 -10.47
N ASP A 64 -41.19 -15.78 -9.42
CA ASP A 64 -39.77 -15.76 -9.14
C ASP A 64 -39.27 -16.96 -8.31
N SER A 65 -40.11 -17.98 -8.10
CA SER A 65 -39.76 -19.17 -7.29
C SER A 65 -38.61 -19.97 -7.89
N SER A 66 -38.39 -19.89 -9.19
CA SER A 66 -37.28 -20.53 -9.90
C SER A 66 -36.01 -19.70 -9.96
N MET A 67 -36.05 -18.46 -9.52
CA MET A 67 -34.84 -17.62 -9.42
C MET A 67 -34.00 -18.03 -8.22
N ASP A 68 -32.69 -17.90 -8.35
CA ASP A 68 -31.77 -18.07 -7.25
C ASP A 68 -31.96 -16.97 -6.17
N THR A 69 -31.21 -17.08 -5.10
CA THR A 69 -31.16 -16.05 -4.06
C THR A 69 -29.70 -15.57 -3.91
N ILE A 70 -29.51 -14.27 -3.91
CA ILE A 70 -28.20 -13.63 -3.73
C ILE A 70 -28.30 -12.58 -2.62
N PRO A 71 -27.27 -12.45 -1.75
CA PRO A 71 -27.24 -11.34 -0.81
C PRO A 71 -27.06 -10.00 -1.54
N VAL A 72 -27.73 -8.98 -1.08
CA VAL A 72 -27.51 -7.58 -1.44
C VAL A 72 -27.14 -6.84 -0.16
N PRO A 73 -25.98 -6.17 -0.07
CA PRO A 73 -25.02 -5.96 -1.16
C PRO A 73 -24.14 -7.19 -1.46
N SER A 74 -23.79 -7.39 -2.72
CA SER A 74 -22.74 -8.32 -3.16
C SER A 74 -22.36 -8.11 -4.62
N CYS A 75 -21.16 -8.61 -4.99
CA CYS A 75 -20.76 -8.81 -6.38
C CYS A 75 -21.14 -10.23 -6.81
N TRP A 76 -21.82 -10.40 -7.96
CA TRP A 76 -22.30 -11.73 -8.36
C TRP A 76 -21.19 -12.72 -8.70
N GLN A 77 -19.98 -12.23 -9.09
CA GLN A 77 -18.81 -13.10 -9.33
C GLN A 77 -18.39 -13.85 -8.06
N CYS A 78 -18.54 -13.23 -6.88
CA CYS A 78 -18.25 -13.85 -5.60
C CYS A 78 -19.27 -14.96 -5.23
N HIS A 79 -20.35 -15.09 -6.00
CA HIS A 79 -21.40 -16.11 -5.82
C HIS A 79 -21.44 -17.12 -6.97
N GLY A 80 -20.41 -17.18 -7.80
CA GLY A 80 -20.27 -18.19 -8.85
C GLY A 80 -20.99 -17.86 -10.15
N TYR A 81 -21.41 -16.62 -10.35
CA TYR A 81 -21.94 -16.14 -11.61
C TYR A 81 -20.88 -15.35 -12.38
N ASP A 82 -20.80 -15.56 -13.71
CA ASP A 82 -19.75 -14.95 -14.51
C ASP A 82 -18.34 -15.45 -14.11
N TYR A 83 -17.29 -14.73 -14.44
CA TYR A 83 -15.90 -15.03 -14.10
C TYR A 83 -15.20 -13.79 -13.52
N HIS A 84 -14.20 -14.01 -12.69
CA HIS A 84 -13.31 -12.95 -12.26
C HIS A 84 -12.38 -12.55 -13.41
N GLN A 85 -12.05 -11.28 -13.48
CA GLN A 85 -11.11 -10.72 -14.45
C GLN A 85 -10.34 -9.59 -13.78
N TYR A 86 -9.03 -9.60 -13.95
CA TYR A 86 -8.17 -8.52 -13.49
C TYR A 86 -7.51 -7.83 -14.68
N THR A 87 -7.70 -6.53 -14.80
CA THR A 87 -6.98 -5.68 -15.74
C THR A 87 -6.54 -4.39 -15.06
N ASN A 88 -5.38 -3.88 -15.51
CA ASN A 88 -4.83 -2.58 -15.17
C ASN A 88 -4.72 -1.74 -16.45
N VAL A 89 -3.74 -2.08 -17.32
CA VAL A 89 -3.47 -1.33 -18.55
C VAL A 89 -4.21 -1.86 -19.79
N ASN A 90 -5.05 -2.86 -19.61
CA ASN A 90 -5.85 -3.45 -20.68
C ASN A 90 -7.34 -3.26 -20.42
N TYR A 91 -8.08 -2.65 -21.37
CA TYR A 91 -9.53 -2.66 -21.27
C TYR A 91 -10.07 -4.10 -21.32
N PRO A 92 -11.07 -4.42 -20.48
CA PRO A 92 -11.72 -5.73 -20.51
C PRO A 92 -12.63 -5.93 -21.71
N ILE A 93 -12.92 -4.88 -22.47
CA ILE A 93 -13.79 -4.86 -23.65
C ILE A 93 -13.12 -4.13 -24.82
N PRO A 94 -13.54 -4.38 -26.09
CA PRO A 94 -13.08 -3.58 -27.22
C PRO A 94 -13.31 -2.08 -26.99
N PHE A 95 -12.31 -1.27 -27.30
CA PHE A 95 -12.42 0.18 -27.17
C PHE A 95 -13.17 0.79 -28.36
N ASP A 96 -14.49 0.96 -28.24
CA ASP A 96 -15.38 1.50 -29.28
C ASP A 96 -16.51 2.36 -28.65
N PRO A 97 -16.16 3.39 -27.82
CA PRO A 97 -17.18 4.19 -27.12
C PRO A 97 -18.14 4.90 -28.09
N PRO A 98 -19.45 4.95 -27.81
CA PRO A 98 -20.07 4.54 -26.53
C PRO A 98 -20.57 3.08 -26.51
N TYR A 99 -20.23 2.27 -27.53
CA TYR A 99 -20.77 0.92 -27.68
C TYR A 99 -20.06 -0.09 -26.79
N VAL A 100 -20.83 -1.03 -26.24
CA VAL A 100 -20.33 -2.14 -25.43
C VAL A 100 -20.65 -3.48 -26.08
N PRO A 101 -19.99 -4.58 -25.66
CA PRO A 101 -20.30 -5.91 -26.23
C PRO A 101 -21.78 -6.26 -26.14
N LYS A 102 -22.32 -6.92 -27.18
CA LYS A 102 -23.71 -7.40 -27.17
C LYS A 102 -23.94 -8.54 -26.18
N GLU A 103 -22.87 -9.34 -25.92
CA GLU A 103 -22.82 -10.29 -24.81
C GLU A 103 -22.51 -9.51 -23.53
N ASN A 104 -23.54 -8.83 -23.01
CA ASN A 104 -23.47 -7.95 -21.85
C ASN A 104 -24.21 -8.62 -20.68
N ALA A 105 -23.46 -9.31 -19.83
CA ALA A 105 -24.01 -10.04 -18.68
C ALA A 105 -24.97 -9.15 -17.88
N SER A 106 -26.10 -9.72 -17.51
CA SER A 106 -27.23 -8.99 -16.92
C SER A 106 -27.74 -9.71 -15.67
N GLY A 107 -27.78 -9.00 -14.53
CA GLY A 107 -28.34 -9.50 -13.28
C GLY A 107 -29.73 -8.93 -13.03
N ALA A 108 -30.74 -9.78 -13.04
CA ALA A 108 -32.12 -9.40 -12.71
C ALA A 108 -32.40 -9.67 -11.23
N TYR A 109 -32.59 -8.60 -10.46
CA TYR A 109 -32.84 -8.65 -9.03
C TYR A 109 -34.28 -8.34 -8.71
N ARG A 110 -34.85 -9.04 -7.72
CA ARG A 110 -36.20 -8.78 -7.21
C ARG A 110 -36.26 -8.88 -5.69
N THR A 111 -36.97 -7.94 -5.09
CA THR A 111 -37.36 -8.01 -3.67
C THR A 111 -38.70 -7.32 -3.44
N THR A 112 -39.19 -7.37 -2.21
CA THR A 112 -40.42 -6.71 -1.78
C THR A 112 -40.15 -5.87 -0.53
N PHE A 113 -40.89 -4.79 -0.40
CA PHE A 113 -40.92 -3.98 0.81
C PHE A 113 -42.39 -3.59 1.15
N THR A 114 -42.64 -3.28 2.41
CA THR A 114 -44.00 -2.99 2.89
C THR A 114 -44.05 -1.56 3.42
N LEU A 115 -45.09 -0.85 3.01
CA LEU A 115 -45.40 0.50 3.53
C LEU A 115 -46.72 0.48 4.30
N SER A 116 -46.78 1.17 5.44
CA SER A 116 -48.01 1.48 6.14
C SER A 116 -48.84 2.50 5.33
N ALA A 117 -50.15 2.60 5.66
CA ALA A 117 -51.04 3.60 5.06
C ALA A 117 -50.54 5.05 5.24
N GLU A 118 -49.78 5.32 6.31
CA GLU A 118 -49.19 6.64 6.57
C GLU A 118 -47.91 6.85 5.74
N ALA A 119 -47.01 5.86 5.75
CA ALA A 119 -45.77 5.91 4.99
C ALA A 119 -46.02 6.02 3.48
N ALA A 120 -47.01 5.33 2.93
CA ALA A 120 -47.37 5.40 1.51
C ALA A 120 -47.90 6.80 1.08
N LYS A 121 -48.29 7.63 2.02
CA LYS A 121 -48.72 9.05 1.75
C LYS A 121 -47.58 10.02 1.87
N GLN A 122 -46.46 9.64 2.40
CA GLN A 122 -45.24 10.45 2.54
C GLN A 122 -44.43 10.48 1.22
N ARG A 123 -43.29 11.21 1.24
CA ARG A 123 -42.31 11.17 0.16
C ARG A 123 -41.45 9.93 0.36
N ASN A 124 -41.39 9.06 -0.63
CA ASN A 124 -40.61 7.81 -0.57
C ASN A 124 -39.54 7.83 -1.63
N PHE A 125 -38.31 7.46 -1.23
CA PHE A 125 -37.15 7.45 -2.10
C PHE A 125 -36.43 6.11 -1.98
N LEU A 126 -35.97 5.58 -3.11
CA LEU A 126 -34.96 4.54 -3.13
C LEU A 126 -33.58 5.19 -3.25
N TYR A 127 -32.67 4.77 -2.39
CA TYR A 127 -31.29 5.23 -2.38
C TYR A 127 -30.36 4.03 -2.53
N PHE A 128 -29.67 3.96 -3.68
CA PHE A 128 -28.65 2.96 -3.96
C PHE A 128 -27.29 3.61 -3.68
N GLU A 129 -26.48 2.99 -2.79
CA GLU A 129 -25.14 3.54 -2.45
C GLU A 129 -24.08 3.22 -3.50
N GLY A 130 -24.26 2.13 -4.29
CA GLY A 130 -23.36 1.75 -5.38
C GLY A 130 -23.87 0.54 -6.14
N VAL A 131 -23.82 0.62 -7.49
CA VAL A 131 -24.23 -0.46 -8.41
C VAL A 131 -23.31 -0.46 -9.62
N ASP A 132 -22.65 -1.56 -9.90
CA ASP A 132 -21.68 -1.69 -10.99
C ASP A 132 -22.25 -2.53 -12.16
N SER A 133 -22.32 -2.00 -13.42
CA SER A 133 -21.85 -0.69 -13.84
C SER A 133 -23.00 0.29 -14.10
N CYS A 134 -24.18 -0.21 -14.53
CA CYS A 134 -25.40 0.59 -14.68
C CYS A 134 -26.65 -0.24 -14.40
N PHE A 135 -27.76 0.44 -14.13
CA PHE A 135 -28.98 -0.29 -13.73
C PHE A 135 -30.27 0.44 -14.08
N TYR A 136 -31.30 -0.35 -14.26
CA TYR A 136 -32.70 0.04 -14.49
C TYR A 136 -33.55 -0.36 -13.29
N VAL A 137 -34.50 0.50 -12.91
CA VAL A 137 -35.33 0.33 -11.71
C VAL A 137 -36.82 0.34 -12.08
N TRP A 138 -37.60 -0.61 -11.52
CA TRP A 138 -39.05 -0.67 -11.57
C TRP A 138 -39.64 -0.88 -10.20
N VAL A 139 -40.74 -0.19 -9.92
CA VAL A 139 -41.54 -0.40 -8.74
C VAL A 139 -42.97 -0.77 -9.17
N ASN A 140 -43.49 -1.90 -8.69
CA ASN A 140 -44.83 -2.41 -9.03
C ASN A 140 -45.07 -2.50 -10.55
N GLY A 141 -44.06 -2.96 -11.30
CA GLY A 141 -44.10 -3.09 -12.77
C GLY A 141 -43.96 -1.80 -13.56
N LYS A 142 -43.79 -0.65 -12.92
CA LYS A 142 -43.65 0.64 -13.57
C LYS A 142 -42.21 1.07 -13.59
N PHE A 143 -41.72 1.51 -14.74
CA PHE A 143 -40.37 2.05 -14.89
C PHE A 143 -40.20 3.33 -14.03
N VAL A 144 -39.21 3.31 -13.16
CA VAL A 144 -38.81 4.45 -12.29
C VAL A 144 -37.66 5.22 -12.90
N GLY A 145 -36.59 4.54 -13.34
CA GLY A 145 -35.45 5.22 -13.90
C GLY A 145 -34.27 4.33 -14.23
N TYR A 146 -33.17 5.00 -14.62
CA TYR A 146 -31.89 4.44 -14.99
C TYR A 146 -30.77 5.28 -14.34
N SER A 147 -29.70 4.63 -13.96
CA SER A 147 -28.49 5.32 -13.50
C SER A 147 -27.23 4.52 -13.82
N GLN A 148 -26.11 5.22 -13.86
CA GLN A 148 -24.76 4.68 -13.99
C GLN A 148 -23.82 5.41 -13.01
N VAL A 149 -22.50 5.19 -13.09
CA VAL A 149 -21.44 5.59 -12.15
C VAL A 149 -21.42 4.68 -10.93
N SER A 150 -20.62 3.62 -11.03
CA SER A 150 -20.64 2.45 -10.16
C SER A 150 -20.51 2.77 -8.66
N HIS A 151 -19.56 3.66 -8.30
CA HIS A 151 -19.25 3.95 -6.90
C HIS A 151 -19.94 5.22 -6.37
N SER A 152 -20.90 5.75 -7.12
CA SER A 152 -21.68 6.92 -6.71
C SER A 152 -23.11 6.54 -6.34
N SER A 153 -23.68 7.28 -5.39
CA SER A 153 -25.04 7.04 -4.95
C SER A 153 -26.07 7.53 -5.96
N SER A 154 -27.18 6.82 -6.09
CA SER A 154 -28.31 7.17 -6.95
C SER A 154 -29.61 7.16 -6.16
N GLU A 155 -30.33 8.27 -6.18
CA GLU A 155 -31.60 8.43 -5.45
C GLU A 155 -32.76 8.59 -6.43
N PHE A 156 -33.86 7.87 -6.20
CA PHE A 156 -35.07 7.93 -7.04
C PHE A 156 -36.30 8.18 -6.18
N GLU A 157 -37.12 9.19 -6.51
CA GLU A 157 -38.40 9.37 -5.86
C GLU A 157 -39.42 8.38 -6.40
N ILE A 158 -39.96 7.56 -5.51
CA ILE A 158 -40.93 6.52 -5.85
C ILE A 158 -42.33 6.77 -5.31
N SER A 159 -42.63 7.95 -4.76
CA SER A 159 -43.90 8.28 -4.11
C SER A 159 -45.12 7.99 -4.98
N SER A 160 -45.03 8.19 -6.33
CA SER A 160 -46.10 7.94 -7.27
C SER A 160 -46.21 6.49 -7.75
N PHE A 161 -45.28 5.65 -7.34
CA PHE A 161 -45.17 4.25 -7.76
C PHE A 161 -45.58 3.24 -6.66
N VAL A 162 -45.62 3.68 -5.41
CA VAL A 162 -45.88 2.82 -4.23
C VAL A 162 -47.35 2.81 -3.81
N ASN A 163 -47.70 1.73 -3.11
CA ASN A 163 -49.02 1.57 -2.50
C ASN A 163 -48.87 1.22 -1.01
N GLU A 164 -49.97 1.36 -0.25
CA GLU A 164 -50.09 0.74 1.06
C GLU A 164 -49.96 -0.79 0.93
N GLY A 165 -49.24 -1.40 1.87
CA GLY A 165 -48.99 -2.85 1.86
C GLY A 165 -47.72 -3.20 1.09
N THR A 166 -47.66 -4.37 0.50
CA THR A 166 -46.51 -4.90 -0.21
C THR A 166 -46.28 -4.24 -1.55
N ASN A 167 -45.05 -3.82 -1.80
CA ASN A 167 -44.56 -3.28 -3.07
C ASN A 167 -43.43 -4.17 -3.59
N THR A 168 -43.39 -4.34 -4.90
CA THR A 168 -42.33 -5.09 -5.58
C THR A 168 -41.28 -4.13 -6.15
N LEU A 169 -40.02 -4.38 -5.87
CA LEU A 169 -38.88 -3.73 -6.46
C LEU A 169 -38.19 -4.72 -7.41
N ALA A 170 -38.01 -4.31 -8.67
CA ALA A 170 -37.22 -5.03 -9.65
C ALA A 170 -36.08 -4.14 -10.14
N VAL A 171 -34.87 -4.67 -10.22
CA VAL A 171 -33.65 -3.97 -10.68
C VAL A 171 -32.96 -4.86 -11.70
N LEU A 172 -32.58 -4.27 -12.84
CA LEU A 172 -31.73 -4.94 -13.81
C LEU A 172 -30.39 -4.24 -13.90
N VAL A 173 -29.33 -4.95 -13.53
CA VAL A 173 -27.95 -4.47 -13.59
C VAL A 173 -27.29 -5.02 -14.83
N LEU A 174 -26.57 -4.18 -15.58
CA LEU A 174 -25.77 -4.59 -16.74
C LEU A 174 -24.27 -4.49 -16.35
N LYS A 175 -23.50 -5.49 -16.80
CA LYS A 175 -22.05 -5.54 -16.58
C LYS A 175 -21.31 -4.38 -17.25
N TRP A 176 -21.76 -3.98 -18.45
CA TRP A 176 -21.10 -2.97 -19.25
C TRP A 176 -22.06 -1.86 -19.68
N CYS A 177 -21.57 -0.63 -19.67
CA CYS A 177 -22.22 0.54 -20.25
C CYS A 177 -21.17 1.49 -20.82
N ASP A 178 -21.58 2.58 -21.46
CA ASP A 178 -20.67 3.63 -21.94
C ASP A 178 -19.83 4.25 -20.82
N GLY A 179 -20.34 4.27 -19.58
CA GLY A 179 -19.60 4.65 -18.37
C GLY A 179 -18.42 3.74 -18.03
N THR A 180 -18.43 2.49 -18.48
CA THR A 180 -17.33 1.53 -18.24
C THR A 180 -15.99 2.02 -18.82
N TYR A 181 -16.02 2.82 -19.87
CA TYR A 181 -14.80 3.41 -20.45
C TYR A 181 -14.13 4.45 -19.54
N LEU A 182 -14.85 4.96 -18.54
CA LEU A 182 -14.35 5.86 -17.51
C LEU A 182 -14.10 5.13 -16.18
N GLU A 183 -14.24 3.82 -16.11
CA GLU A 183 -14.10 3.00 -14.92
C GLU A 183 -13.07 1.87 -15.14
N ASP A 184 -11.91 2.23 -15.73
CA ASP A 184 -10.82 1.32 -16.04
C ASP A 184 -9.76 1.28 -14.92
N GLN A 185 -10.21 1.27 -13.67
CA GLN A 185 -9.34 1.24 -12.50
C GLN A 185 -8.56 -0.08 -12.41
N ASP A 186 -7.37 0.01 -11.81
CA ASP A 186 -6.49 -1.12 -11.52
C ASP A 186 -7.08 -2.00 -10.42
N LYS A 187 -7.99 -2.89 -10.80
CA LYS A 187 -8.68 -3.79 -9.88
C LYS A 187 -9.34 -4.98 -10.59
N LEU A 188 -9.75 -5.97 -9.81
CA LEU A 188 -10.63 -7.03 -10.30
C LEU A 188 -11.94 -6.43 -10.85
N ARG A 189 -12.46 -6.97 -11.95
CA ARG A 189 -13.74 -6.55 -12.55
C ARG A 189 -14.88 -7.37 -11.93
N MET A 190 -15.79 -6.69 -11.29
CA MET A 190 -16.94 -7.31 -10.64
C MET A 190 -18.20 -6.49 -10.93
N SER A 191 -19.35 -7.03 -10.66
CA SER A 191 -20.64 -6.37 -10.98
C SER A 191 -21.71 -6.74 -9.97
N GLY A 192 -22.74 -5.90 -9.86
CA GLY A 192 -23.87 -6.13 -9.01
C GLY A 192 -24.25 -4.93 -8.16
N ILE A 193 -25.22 -5.13 -7.28
CA ILE A 193 -25.59 -4.18 -6.24
C ILE A 193 -24.64 -4.42 -5.07
N PHE A 194 -23.48 -3.73 -5.06
CA PHE A 194 -22.37 -4.05 -4.14
C PHE A 194 -22.32 -3.17 -2.88
N ARG A 195 -23.20 -2.16 -2.77
CA ARG A 195 -23.41 -1.34 -1.58
C ARG A 195 -24.88 -1.34 -1.18
N ASP A 196 -25.20 -0.79 -0.02
CA ASP A 196 -26.52 -0.84 0.57
C ASP A 196 -27.60 -0.17 -0.28
N VAL A 197 -28.82 -0.68 -0.14
CA VAL A 197 -30.04 -0.12 -0.71
C VAL A 197 -30.97 0.31 0.42
N LEU A 198 -31.34 1.60 0.44
CA LEU A 198 -32.19 2.19 1.46
C LEU A 198 -33.53 2.65 0.87
N LEU A 199 -34.59 2.48 1.65
CA LEU A 199 -35.86 3.13 1.44
C LEU A 199 -35.98 4.28 2.44
N LEU A 200 -36.02 5.52 1.94
CA LEU A 200 -36.19 6.71 2.76
C LEU A 200 -37.68 7.11 2.71
N THR A 201 -38.33 7.20 3.87
CA THR A 201 -39.68 7.71 3.98
C THR A 201 -39.63 9.05 4.69
N ARG A 202 -39.93 10.14 3.97
CA ARG A 202 -39.73 11.51 4.44
C ARG A 202 -41.04 12.29 4.47
N PRO A 203 -41.17 13.29 5.36
CA PRO A 203 -42.35 14.17 5.35
C PRO A 203 -42.48 14.91 4.00
N LYS A 204 -43.62 15.58 3.78
CA LYS A 204 -43.90 16.29 2.50
C LYS A 204 -42.98 17.47 2.30
N SER A 205 -42.58 18.11 3.38
CA SER A 205 -41.59 19.18 3.36
C SER A 205 -40.42 18.77 4.25
N PHE A 206 -39.20 18.83 3.75
CA PHE A 206 -38.01 18.32 4.41
C PHE A 206 -36.74 19.06 3.98
N VAL A 207 -35.67 18.91 4.73
CA VAL A 207 -34.33 19.41 4.34
C VAL A 207 -33.81 18.56 3.21
N ARG A 208 -33.68 19.10 2.01
CA ARG A 208 -33.19 18.37 0.83
C ARG A 208 -31.68 18.20 0.86
N ASP A 209 -30.96 19.28 1.19
CA ASP A 209 -29.51 19.30 1.26
C ASP A 209 -29.04 20.36 2.25
N TYR A 210 -27.79 20.29 2.67
CA TYR A 210 -27.14 21.32 3.47
C TYR A 210 -25.64 21.31 3.21
N THR A 211 -25.01 22.46 3.44
CA THR A 211 -23.56 22.63 3.29
C THR A 211 -22.98 23.21 4.56
N VAL A 212 -21.92 22.55 5.10
CA VAL A 212 -21.16 23.00 6.26
C VAL A 212 -19.79 23.47 5.82
N ARG A 213 -19.43 24.71 6.14
CA ARG A 213 -18.09 25.27 5.90
C ARG A 213 -17.50 25.81 7.20
N THR A 214 -16.21 25.57 7.43
CA THR A 214 -15.51 26.02 8.63
C THR A 214 -14.39 26.97 8.28
N PHE A 215 -14.14 27.92 9.18
CA PHE A 215 -13.10 28.94 9.03
C PHE A 215 -12.49 29.25 10.40
N LEU A 216 -11.28 29.81 10.41
CA LEU A 216 -10.68 30.36 11.61
C LEU A 216 -10.66 31.89 11.53
N LYS A 217 -11.04 32.55 12.62
CA LYS A 217 -10.87 33.99 12.80
C LYS A 217 -9.59 34.30 13.56
N ASP A 218 -9.06 35.50 13.39
CA ASP A 218 -7.98 36.02 14.22
C ASP A 218 -8.30 35.83 15.71
N GLY A 219 -7.34 35.31 16.48
CA GLY A 219 -7.53 35.04 17.89
C GLY A 219 -8.04 33.61 18.23
N GLY A 220 -8.13 32.71 17.23
CA GLY A 220 -8.40 31.27 17.44
C GLY A 220 -9.88 30.92 17.58
N ALA A 221 -10.80 31.82 17.26
CA ALA A 221 -12.23 31.50 17.22
C ALA A 221 -12.56 30.72 15.93
N GLY A 222 -13.29 29.62 16.09
CA GLY A 222 -13.83 28.85 14.97
C GLY A 222 -15.15 29.43 14.49
N VAL A 223 -15.37 29.39 13.18
CA VAL A 223 -16.63 29.78 12.54
C VAL A 223 -17.18 28.59 11.79
N VAL A 224 -18.46 28.29 12.03
CA VAL A 224 -19.18 27.23 11.29
C VAL A 224 -20.33 27.90 10.55
N ARG A 225 -20.32 27.82 9.23
CA ARG A 225 -21.39 28.33 8.35
C ARG A 225 -22.19 27.16 7.79
N VAL A 226 -23.50 27.27 7.89
CA VAL A 226 -24.43 26.25 7.40
C VAL A 226 -25.46 26.90 6.49
N SER A 227 -25.52 26.46 5.24
CA SER A 227 -26.67 26.73 4.36
C SER A 227 -27.56 25.49 4.29
N VAL A 228 -28.85 25.69 4.23
CA VAL A 228 -29.86 24.63 4.20
C VAL A 228 -30.77 24.84 3.00
N GLU A 229 -30.90 23.77 2.19
CA GLU A 229 -31.84 23.72 1.08
C GLU A 229 -33.01 22.83 1.44
N ALA A 230 -34.22 23.25 1.10
CA ALA A 230 -35.44 22.56 1.48
C ALA A 230 -36.29 22.21 0.26
N ASP A 231 -36.95 21.09 0.36
CA ASP A 231 -38.04 20.71 -0.54
C ASP A 231 -39.37 20.95 0.21
N GLY A 232 -40.07 21.98 -0.23
CA GLY A 232 -41.25 22.52 0.45
C GLY A 232 -40.92 23.56 1.52
N GLU A 233 -41.89 23.91 2.35
CA GLU A 233 -41.71 24.90 3.41
C GLU A 233 -41.24 24.24 4.70
N VAL A 234 -40.03 24.60 5.15
CA VAL A 234 -39.45 24.17 6.43
C VAL A 234 -38.89 25.38 7.19
N SER A 235 -38.92 25.30 8.50
CA SER A 235 -38.27 26.28 9.38
C SER A 235 -37.24 25.56 10.24
N PRO A 236 -35.99 25.38 9.76
CA PRO A 236 -35.00 24.63 10.47
C PRO A 236 -34.45 25.39 11.68
N VAL A 237 -34.28 24.67 12.77
CA VAL A 237 -33.59 25.16 13.97
C VAL A 237 -32.26 24.44 14.04
N LEU A 238 -31.16 25.19 14.08
CA LEU A 238 -29.80 24.64 14.09
C LEU A 238 -29.21 24.80 15.50
N THR A 239 -28.59 23.76 15.98
CA THR A 239 -27.84 23.74 17.24
C THR A 239 -26.46 23.09 17.00
N LEU A 240 -25.42 23.74 17.50
CA LEU A 240 -24.05 23.17 17.49
C LEU A 240 -23.65 22.87 18.92
N CYS A 241 -23.21 21.63 19.18
CA CYS A 241 -22.80 21.17 20.50
C CYS A 241 -21.35 20.67 20.50
N ASP A 242 -20.68 20.79 21.62
CA ASP A 242 -19.38 20.14 21.88
C ASP A 242 -19.52 18.61 22.10
N ALA A 243 -18.41 17.91 22.32
CA ALA A 243 -18.41 16.47 22.60
C ALA A 243 -19.16 16.07 23.90
N ASP A 244 -19.30 17.00 24.83
CA ASP A 244 -20.05 16.83 26.09
C ASP A 244 -21.55 17.18 25.92
N LYS A 245 -21.98 17.47 24.71
CA LYS A 245 -23.35 17.86 24.30
C LYS A 245 -23.78 19.25 24.82
N ASN A 246 -22.82 20.12 25.20
CA ASN A 246 -23.14 21.50 25.56
C ASN A 246 -23.24 22.36 24.28
N PRO A 247 -24.29 23.19 24.15
CA PRO A 247 -24.36 24.11 23.03
C PRO A 247 -23.20 25.10 23.01
N VAL A 248 -22.61 25.30 21.82
CA VAL A 248 -21.46 26.18 21.61
C VAL A 248 -21.82 27.22 20.54
N GLY A 249 -21.89 28.48 20.92
CA GLY A 249 -22.33 29.58 20.07
C GLY A 249 -23.85 29.60 19.82
N GLU A 250 -24.33 30.74 19.33
CA GLU A 250 -25.70 30.92 18.88
C GLU A 250 -25.73 31.03 17.34
N ALA A 251 -26.73 30.43 16.71
CA ALA A 251 -26.91 30.54 15.26
C ALA A 251 -27.39 31.96 14.89
N VAL A 252 -26.59 32.66 14.10
CA VAL A 252 -26.99 33.94 13.53
C VAL A 252 -27.33 33.72 12.06
N LEU A 253 -28.61 33.95 11.69
CA LEU A 253 -29.05 33.81 10.30
C LEU A 253 -28.83 35.14 9.56
N THR A 254 -28.01 35.09 8.49
CA THR A 254 -27.77 36.23 7.62
C THR A 254 -27.79 35.77 6.16
N ASP A 255 -28.63 36.36 5.32
CA ASP A 255 -28.72 36.03 3.88
C ASP A 255 -28.89 34.53 3.59
N GLY A 256 -29.66 33.81 4.39
CA GLY A 256 -29.92 32.40 4.23
C GLY A 256 -28.83 31.45 4.78
N VAL A 257 -27.77 31.99 5.38
CA VAL A 257 -26.67 31.24 6.00
C VAL A 257 -26.71 31.38 7.52
N TYR A 258 -26.70 30.25 8.21
CA TYR A 258 -26.54 30.20 9.68
C TYR A 258 -25.05 30.21 10.03
N GLU A 259 -24.62 31.18 10.83
CA GLU A 259 -23.24 31.27 11.32
C GLU A 259 -23.17 31.04 12.83
N PHE A 260 -22.30 30.13 13.25
CA PHE A 260 -21.90 29.94 14.64
C PHE A 260 -20.48 30.47 14.83
N THR A 261 -20.22 31.17 15.91
CA THR A 261 -18.87 31.53 16.34
C THR A 261 -18.55 30.79 17.63
N VAL A 262 -17.52 29.92 17.57
CA VAL A 262 -17.06 29.10 18.69
C VAL A 262 -15.79 29.70 19.26
N SER A 263 -15.89 30.32 20.42
CA SER A 263 -14.72 30.87 21.11
C SER A 263 -13.82 29.74 21.63
N ASN A 264 -12.50 29.87 21.44
CA ASN A 264 -11.52 28.85 21.83
C ASN A 264 -11.86 27.47 21.21
N ALA A 265 -12.11 27.44 19.92
CA ALA A 265 -12.47 26.22 19.20
C ALA A 265 -11.40 25.15 19.35
N LYS A 266 -11.82 23.93 19.67
CA LYS A 266 -10.98 22.75 19.51
C LYS A 266 -10.97 22.38 18.04
N LEU A 267 -9.78 22.37 17.44
CA LEU A 267 -9.63 22.14 16.00
C LEU A 267 -9.58 20.66 15.70
N TRP A 268 -10.08 20.31 14.53
CA TRP A 268 -9.96 18.96 13.99
C TRP A 268 -8.62 18.79 13.28
N THR A 269 -7.89 17.73 13.62
CA THR A 269 -6.66 17.28 12.93
C THR A 269 -6.63 15.76 12.89
N ALA A 270 -5.75 15.16 12.08
CA ALA A 270 -5.56 13.70 12.09
C ALA A 270 -4.95 13.17 13.41
N GLU A 271 -4.26 14.03 14.19
CA GLU A 271 -3.72 13.68 15.51
C GLU A 271 -4.75 13.85 16.64
N THR A 272 -5.62 14.83 16.50
CA THR A 272 -6.66 15.15 17.49
C THR A 272 -7.99 15.44 16.77
N PRO A 273 -8.72 14.38 16.37
CA PRO A 273 -9.92 14.51 15.54
C PRO A 273 -11.13 14.95 16.36
N TYR A 274 -11.10 16.18 16.86
CA TYR A 274 -12.20 16.72 17.67
C TYR A 274 -13.40 17.10 16.80
N LEU A 275 -14.56 16.53 17.13
CA LEU A 275 -15.81 16.73 16.41
C LEU A 275 -16.86 17.41 17.30
N TYR A 276 -17.49 18.43 16.73
CA TYR A 276 -18.74 19.02 17.21
C TYR A 276 -19.91 18.28 16.57
N THR A 277 -21.11 18.38 17.17
CA THR A 277 -22.33 17.85 16.57
C THR A 277 -23.23 19.00 16.16
N LEU A 278 -23.46 19.14 14.85
CA LEU A 278 -24.51 19.99 14.31
C LEU A 278 -25.81 19.18 14.27
N THR A 279 -26.88 19.77 14.82
CA THR A 279 -28.24 19.24 14.70
C THR A 279 -29.08 20.23 13.90
N ILE A 280 -29.73 19.75 12.84
CA ILE A 280 -30.70 20.50 12.03
C ILE A 280 -32.07 19.87 12.31
N SER A 281 -32.93 20.57 13.04
CA SER A 281 -34.26 20.10 13.42
C SER A 281 -35.33 20.89 12.68
N THR A 282 -36.32 20.17 12.13
CA THR A 282 -37.57 20.74 11.60
C THR A 282 -38.73 20.28 12.49
N ALA A 283 -39.97 20.54 12.11
CA ALA A 283 -41.14 20.02 12.86
C ALA A 283 -41.19 18.48 12.86
N ASP A 284 -40.73 17.83 11.77
CA ASP A 284 -40.94 16.42 11.50
C ASP A 284 -39.61 15.61 11.41
N GLU A 285 -38.47 16.26 11.25
CA GLU A 285 -37.17 15.59 11.06
C GLU A 285 -36.05 16.20 11.91
N VAL A 286 -35.08 15.35 12.20
CA VAL A 286 -33.80 15.67 12.82
C VAL A 286 -32.66 15.11 11.98
N ILE A 287 -31.71 15.95 11.60
CA ILE A 287 -30.47 15.55 10.93
C ILE A 287 -29.31 15.88 11.84
N THR A 288 -28.37 14.97 11.99
CA THR A 288 -27.14 15.19 12.74
C THR A 288 -25.92 15.10 11.81
N GLN A 289 -24.97 16.02 11.99
CA GLN A 289 -23.72 16.07 11.23
C GLN A 289 -22.55 16.27 12.19
N ALA A 290 -21.53 15.43 12.08
CA ALA A 290 -20.26 15.67 12.74
C ALA A 290 -19.52 16.84 12.05
N VAL A 291 -19.04 17.80 12.84
CA VAL A 291 -18.37 19.00 12.34
C VAL A 291 -16.98 19.13 12.94
N GLY A 292 -15.96 19.00 12.15
CA GLY A 292 -14.56 19.31 12.52
C GLY A 292 -14.22 20.74 12.09
N ILE A 293 -13.89 21.60 13.05
CA ILE A 293 -13.46 22.96 12.74
C ILE A 293 -12.00 22.93 12.31
N ARG A 294 -11.75 23.29 11.06
CA ARG A 294 -10.41 23.33 10.47
C ARG A 294 -10.39 24.28 9.28
N GLU A 295 -9.19 24.67 8.87
CA GLU A 295 -8.96 25.30 7.56
C GLU A 295 -7.78 24.65 6.86
N VAL A 296 -7.79 24.64 5.52
CA VAL A 296 -6.68 24.22 4.66
C VAL A 296 -6.44 25.32 3.63
N TYR A 297 -5.17 25.67 3.42
CA TYR A 297 -4.79 26.71 2.46
C TYR A 297 -3.34 26.52 1.99
N ILE A 298 -3.00 27.19 0.90
CA ILE A 298 -1.64 27.26 0.38
C ILE A 298 -1.09 28.66 0.59
N LYS A 299 0.13 28.73 1.10
CA LYS A 299 0.89 29.95 1.22
C LYS A 299 2.35 29.67 0.83
N ASP A 300 2.90 30.49 -0.06
CA ASP A 300 4.29 30.39 -0.53
C ASP A 300 4.66 29.00 -1.07
N GLY A 301 3.71 28.33 -1.74
CA GLY A 301 3.90 26.99 -2.29
C GLY A 301 3.88 25.84 -1.25
N ILE A 302 3.38 26.09 -0.05
CA ILE A 302 3.31 25.14 1.07
C ILE A 302 1.86 24.93 1.47
N VAL A 303 1.48 23.69 1.73
CA VAL A 303 0.16 23.33 2.27
C VAL A 303 0.14 23.51 3.77
N TYR A 304 -0.83 24.26 4.26
CA TYR A 304 -1.08 24.47 5.68
C TYR A 304 -2.44 23.93 6.08
N VAL A 305 -2.47 23.25 7.23
CA VAL A 305 -3.71 22.89 7.93
C VAL A 305 -3.64 23.52 9.32
N ASN A 306 -4.65 24.30 9.66
CA ASN A 306 -4.72 25.01 10.95
C ASN A 306 -3.42 25.79 11.29
N GLY A 307 -2.76 26.34 10.27
CA GLY A 307 -1.53 27.12 10.45
C GLY A 307 -0.22 26.30 10.51
N GLN A 308 -0.27 24.97 10.46
CA GLN A 308 0.92 24.12 10.41
C GLN A 308 1.22 23.63 9.00
N ASN A 309 2.51 23.61 8.63
CA ASN A 309 2.99 22.97 7.40
C ASN A 309 2.74 21.46 7.52
N LEU A 310 1.85 20.91 6.69
CA LEU A 310 1.43 19.53 6.77
C LEU A 310 2.24 18.64 5.84
N LYS A 311 2.61 17.43 6.33
CA LYS A 311 3.18 16.36 5.52
C LYS A 311 2.23 15.16 5.52
N PHE A 312 1.73 14.78 4.33
CA PHE A 312 0.92 13.59 4.16
C PHE A 312 1.82 12.34 4.23
N ARG A 313 1.51 11.46 5.15
CA ARG A 313 2.03 10.09 5.26
C ARG A 313 0.89 9.17 4.86
N GLY A 314 0.67 9.06 3.55
CA GLY A 314 -0.54 8.49 3.00
C GLY A 314 -0.36 7.13 2.36
N THR A 315 -1.50 6.46 2.13
CA THR A 315 -1.60 5.29 1.26
C THR A 315 -2.81 5.43 0.35
N ASN A 316 -2.70 4.84 -0.85
CA ASN A 316 -3.83 4.60 -1.73
C ASN A 316 -4.63 3.40 -1.20
N ARG A 317 -5.95 3.44 -1.30
CA ARG A 317 -6.80 2.36 -0.82
C ARG A 317 -7.94 2.08 -1.77
N HIS A 318 -7.94 0.88 -2.32
CA HIS A 318 -9.09 0.28 -2.99
C HIS A 318 -10.05 -0.39 -1.99
N ASP A 319 -11.33 -0.47 -2.35
CA ASP A 319 -12.26 -1.40 -1.73
C ASP A 319 -11.99 -2.80 -2.28
N SER A 320 -11.35 -3.67 -1.49
CA SER A 320 -11.00 -5.04 -1.89
C SER A 320 -11.02 -6.00 -0.70
N ASP A 321 -11.62 -7.15 -0.91
CA ASP A 321 -11.63 -8.28 0.03
C ASP A 321 -11.61 -9.59 -0.78
N PRO A 322 -10.80 -10.60 -0.38
CA PRO A 322 -10.62 -11.81 -1.18
C PRO A 322 -11.86 -12.71 -1.25
N VAL A 323 -12.87 -12.46 -0.42
CA VAL A 323 -14.11 -13.24 -0.34
C VAL A 323 -15.31 -12.45 -0.84
N THR A 324 -15.41 -11.16 -0.48
CA THR A 324 -16.58 -10.33 -0.77
C THR A 324 -16.37 -9.34 -1.93
N GLY A 325 -15.17 -9.34 -2.52
CA GLY A 325 -14.84 -8.42 -3.63
C GLY A 325 -14.89 -6.95 -3.22
N TYR A 326 -15.69 -6.12 -3.90
CA TYR A 326 -15.85 -4.68 -3.56
C TYR A 326 -16.82 -4.43 -2.41
N THR A 327 -17.56 -5.45 -2.00
CA THR A 327 -18.53 -5.31 -0.91
C THR A 327 -17.80 -5.31 0.41
N ILE A 328 -17.54 -4.13 0.94
CA ILE A 328 -16.77 -3.91 2.16
C ILE A 328 -17.71 -3.54 3.30
N SER A 329 -17.61 -4.26 4.42
CA SER A 329 -18.33 -3.93 5.65
C SER A 329 -17.62 -2.83 6.44
N LYS A 330 -18.35 -2.21 7.39
CA LYS A 330 -17.73 -1.23 8.32
C LYS A 330 -16.63 -1.86 9.16
N GLU A 331 -16.78 -3.13 9.55
CA GLU A 331 -15.80 -3.88 10.34
C GLU A 331 -14.50 -4.09 9.56
N GLN A 332 -14.60 -4.44 8.27
CA GLN A 332 -13.42 -4.57 7.40
C GLN A 332 -12.71 -3.21 7.22
N ALA A 333 -13.47 -2.14 6.98
CA ALA A 333 -12.90 -0.79 6.89
C ALA A 333 -12.25 -0.34 8.20
N ILE A 334 -12.86 -0.61 9.36
CA ILE A 334 -12.27 -0.29 10.67
C ILE A 334 -10.99 -1.09 10.90
N ARG A 335 -10.90 -2.34 10.42
CA ARG A 335 -9.66 -3.14 10.46
C ARG A 335 -8.55 -2.47 9.67
N ASP A 336 -8.83 -2.03 8.44
CA ASP A 336 -7.88 -1.28 7.61
C ASP A 336 -7.41 0.00 8.33
N LEU A 337 -8.35 0.83 8.78
CA LEU A 337 -8.06 2.08 9.49
C LEU A 337 -7.26 1.86 10.79
N THR A 338 -7.53 0.75 11.49
CA THR A 338 -6.79 0.38 12.71
C THR A 338 -5.32 0.09 12.38
N LEU A 339 -5.07 -0.77 11.39
CA LEU A 339 -3.71 -1.07 10.95
C LEU A 339 -3.01 0.19 10.43
N MET A 340 -3.66 0.98 9.59
CA MET A 340 -3.09 2.24 9.08
C MET A 340 -2.65 3.15 10.23
N LYS A 341 -3.47 3.33 11.28
CA LYS A 341 -3.07 4.12 12.47
C LYS A 341 -1.89 3.51 13.22
N GLN A 342 -1.88 2.19 13.39
CA GLN A 342 -0.81 1.47 14.07
C GLN A 342 0.51 1.50 13.28
N PHE A 343 0.43 1.71 11.96
CA PHE A 343 1.59 1.87 11.08
C PHE A 343 1.88 3.34 10.71
N ASN A 344 1.39 4.31 11.50
CA ASN A 344 1.71 5.75 11.41
C ASN A 344 1.19 6.48 10.15
N PHE A 345 0.21 5.94 9.44
CA PHE A 345 -0.47 6.69 8.38
C PHE A 345 -1.34 7.81 8.95
N ASN A 346 -1.34 8.97 8.29
CA ASN A 346 -2.22 10.09 8.61
C ASN A 346 -3.18 10.46 7.48
N ALA A 347 -3.03 9.84 6.30
CA ALA A 347 -3.78 10.21 5.11
C ALA A 347 -4.15 9.00 4.24
N ILE A 348 -5.26 9.12 3.51
CA ILE A 348 -5.77 8.12 2.57
C ILE A 348 -6.18 8.81 1.28
N ARG A 349 -5.78 8.26 0.12
CA ARG A 349 -6.42 8.58 -1.15
C ARG A 349 -7.41 7.47 -1.47
N THR A 350 -8.66 7.84 -1.74
CA THR A 350 -9.70 6.88 -2.13
C THR A 350 -9.52 6.54 -3.61
N SER A 351 -8.54 5.73 -3.91
CA SER A 351 -8.18 5.31 -5.27
C SER A 351 -9.16 4.25 -5.78
N HIS A 352 -9.78 4.40 -6.96
CA HIS A 352 -9.87 5.63 -7.73
C HIS A 352 -11.34 5.98 -7.90
N TYR A 353 -12.05 6.08 -6.78
CA TYR A 353 -13.49 6.29 -6.70
C TYR A 353 -13.94 6.68 -5.28
N PRO A 354 -15.12 7.29 -5.11
CA PRO A 354 -15.70 7.52 -3.80
C PRO A 354 -15.97 6.20 -3.08
N ASN A 355 -15.43 6.01 -1.87
CA ASN A 355 -15.75 4.85 -1.03
C ASN A 355 -17.22 4.90 -0.56
N ALA A 356 -17.66 3.87 0.19
CA ALA A 356 -19.00 3.90 0.78
C ALA A 356 -19.24 5.18 1.59
N PRO A 357 -20.46 5.76 1.59
CA PRO A 357 -20.71 7.07 2.20
C PRO A 357 -20.28 7.17 3.67
N TRP A 358 -20.40 6.11 4.43
CA TRP A 358 -20.00 6.05 5.84
C TRP A 358 -18.47 5.96 6.05
N PHE A 359 -17.66 5.75 5.01
CA PHE A 359 -16.20 5.64 5.14
C PHE A 359 -15.56 6.98 5.54
N THR A 360 -16.02 8.08 4.95
CA THR A 360 -15.57 9.44 5.34
C THR A 360 -15.99 9.79 6.77
N GLU A 361 -17.14 9.31 7.27
CA GLU A 361 -17.51 9.44 8.69
C GLU A 361 -16.50 8.76 9.61
N LEU A 362 -16.00 7.58 9.23
CA LEU A 362 -14.95 6.88 9.99
C LEU A 362 -13.62 7.65 9.93
N CYS A 363 -13.26 8.22 8.77
CA CYS A 363 -12.07 9.06 8.64
C CYS A 363 -12.17 10.34 9.47
N ASP A 364 -13.35 10.98 9.56
CA ASP A 364 -13.62 12.12 10.44
C ASP A 364 -13.37 11.76 11.91
N ARG A 365 -13.89 10.62 12.33
CA ARG A 365 -13.83 10.14 13.71
C ARG A 365 -12.43 9.70 14.12
N TYR A 366 -11.77 8.94 13.27
CA TYR A 366 -10.48 8.33 13.59
C TYR A 366 -9.27 9.21 13.20
N GLY A 367 -9.53 10.33 12.52
CA GLY A 367 -8.50 11.31 12.19
C GLY A 367 -7.61 10.91 11.03
N PHE A 368 -8.16 10.81 9.81
CA PHE A 368 -7.39 10.67 8.58
C PHE A 368 -7.65 11.84 7.66
N TYR A 369 -6.62 12.40 7.04
CA TYR A 369 -6.78 13.32 5.92
C TYR A 369 -7.14 12.52 4.67
N VAL A 370 -8.11 13.00 3.91
CA VAL A 370 -8.60 12.29 2.73
C VAL A 370 -8.40 13.12 1.48
N ILE A 371 -7.82 12.48 0.45
CA ILE A 371 -7.99 12.89 -0.94
C ILE A 371 -9.19 12.09 -1.46
N ALA A 372 -10.32 12.77 -1.66
CA ALA A 372 -11.53 12.15 -2.19
C ALA A 372 -11.52 12.20 -3.71
N GLU A 373 -11.50 11.02 -4.35
CA GLU A 373 -11.32 10.91 -5.78
C GLU A 373 -12.61 10.57 -6.50
N SER A 374 -12.79 11.19 -7.66
CA SER A 374 -13.92 10.94 -8.54
C SER A 374 -13.75 9.63 -9.29
N ASP A 375 -14.84 8.93 -9.57
CA ASP A 375 -14.90 7.61 -10.23
C ASP A 375 -14.54 7.72 -11.72
N ILE A 376 -13.26 7.98 -12.01
CA ILE A 376 -12.76 8.18 -13.37
C ILE A 376 -11.37 7.61 -13.54
N GLU A 377 -11.22 6.68 -14.50
CA GLU A 377 -9.94 6.21 -15.01
C GLU A 377 -10.08 5.72 -16.46
N MET A 378 -9.07 6.02 -17.30
CA MET A 378 -8.98 5.59 -18.70
C MET A 378 -7.57 5.08 -19.04
N HIS A 379 -6.93 4.39 -18.10
CA HIS A 379 -5.50 4.01 -18.21
C HIS A 379 -5.21 3.12 -19.43
N GLY A 380 -6.05 2.13 -19.69
CA GLY A 380 -5.91 1.25 -20.86
C GLY A 380 -5.93 2.01 -22.20
N TYR A 381 -6.73 3.08 -22.29
CA TYR A 381 -6.73 3.94 -23.44
C TYR A 381 -5.42 4.73 -23.59
N LEU A 382 -4.95 5.34 -22.52
CA LEU A 382 -3.68 6.09 -22.52
C LEU A 382 -2.50 5.18 -22.85
N SER A 383 -2.47 3.98 -22.30
CA SER A 383 -1.39 3.01 -22.53
C SER A 383 -1.34 2.52 -23.97
N THR A 384 -2.49 2.27 -24.58
CA THR A 384 -2.59 1.77 -25.96
C THR A 384 -2.26 2.84 -27.00
N TYR A 385 -2.65 4.09 -26.75
CA TYR A 385 -2.57 5.18 -27.75
C TYR A 385 -1.54 6.25 -27.38
N HIS A 386 -0.50 5.90 -26.65
CA HIS A 386 0.59 6.81 -26.27
C HIS A 386 1.18 7.65 -27.41
N SER A 387 1.15 7.16 -28.65
CA SER A 387 1.66 7.86 -29.81
C SER A 387 0.66 8.85 -30.41
N ASP A 388 -0.60 8.83 -30.01
CA ASP A 388 -1.68 9.63 -30.59
C ASP A 388 -2.51 10.33 -29.52
N ARG A 389 -1.81 11.09 -28.65
CA ARG A 389 -2.47 11.92 -27.59
C ARG A 389 -3.45 12.95 -28.15
N GLU A 390 -3.34 13.33 -29.42
CA GLU A 390 -4.28 14.25 -30.07
C GLU A 390 -5.65 13.59 -30.27
N ASN A 391 -5.73 12.28 -30.53
CA ASN A 391 -6.99 11.57 -30.62
C ASN A 391 -7.65 11.32 -29.25
N THR A 392 -6.87 11.14 -28.20
CA THR A 392 -7.39 11.07 -26.82
C THR A 392 -8.17 12.33 -26.44
N LEU A 393 -7.70 13.47 -26.87
CA LEU A 393 -8.29 14.77 -26.53
C LEU A 393 -9.69 14.96 -27.14
N GLY A 394 -10.00 14.33 -28.27
CA GLY A 394 -11.32 14.43 -28.88
C GLY A 394 -12.46 13.91 -28.01
N LEU A 395 -12.22 12.91 -27.18
CA LEU A 395 -13.22 12.36 -26.24
C LEU A 395 -13.49 13.31 -25.06
N LEU A 396 -12.50 14.13 -24.71
CA LEU A 396 -12.49 15.04 -23.56
C LEU A 396 -12.58 16.52 -23.99
N ASP A 397 -12.65 16.82 -25.28
CA ASP A 397 -12.79 18.17 -25.80
C ASP A 397 -14.22 18.73 -25.56
N GLU A 398 -14.42 20.01 -25.81
CA GLU A 398 -15.75 20.62 -25.72
C GLU A 398 -16.74 19.91 -26.67
N GLY A 399 -17.80 19.32 -26.10
CA GLY A 399 -18.75 18.48 -26.83
C GLY A 399 -18.22 17.07 -27.16
N GLY A 400 -17.09 16.65 -26.58
CA GLY A 400 -16.59 15.28 -26.67
C GLY A 400 -17.49 14.28 -25.94
N VAL A 401 -17.34 13.00 -26.28
CA VAL A 401 -18.20 11.90 -25.80
C VAL A 401 -18.32 11.86 -24.29
N PHE A 402 -17.24 12.16 -23.54
CA PHE A 402 -17.21 12.03 -22.09
C PHE A 402 -17.23 13.35 -21.32
N THR A 403 -17.41 14.49 -22.00
CA THR A 403 -17.35 15.81 -21.35
C THR A 403 -18.37 15.96 -20.21
N GLU A 404 -19.61 15.59 -20.43
CA GLU A 404 -20.68 15.66 -19.42
C GLU A 404 -20.50 14.57 -18.36
N ALA A 405 -20.06 13.37 -18.75
CA ALA A 405 -19.84 12.26 -17.81
C ALA A 405 -18.72 12.55 -16.80
N VAL A 406 -17.63 13.22 -17.22
CA VAL A 406 -16.55 13.68 -16.31
C VAL A 406 -17.08 14.69 -15.31
N LEU A 407 -17.85 15.68 -15.76
CA LEU A 407 -18.43 16.69 -14.86
C LEU A 407 -19.40 16.06 -13.87
N ASP A 408 -20.29 15.16 -14.29
CA ASP A 408 -21.25 14.48 -13.43
C ASP A 408 -20.54 13.68 -12.33
N ARG A 409 -19.52 12.92 -12.68
CA ARG A 409 -18.74 12.10 -11.74
C ARG A 409 -18.04 12.96 -10.67
N VAL A 410 -17.44 14.07 -11.07
CA VAL A 410 -16.82 15.04 -10.15
C VAL A 410 -17.87 15.68 -9.25
N GLN A 411 -19.02 16.09 -9.80
CA GLN A 411 -20.12 16.66 -9.03
C GLN A 411 -20.64 15.68 -7.96
N ARG A 412 -20.85 14.41 -8.33
CA ARG A 412 -21.31 13.36 -7.39
C ARG A 412 -20.37 13.18 -6.22
N ASN A 413 -19.06 13.10 -6.48
CA ASN A 413 -18.04 13.00 -5.45
C ASN A 413 -18.08 14.21 -4.50
N VAL A 414 -17.97 15.41 -5.04
CA VAL A 414 -17.87 16.65 -4.26
C VAL A 414 -19.15 16.94 -3.46
N ILE A 415 -20.32 16.81 -4.09
CA ILE A 415 -21.60 17.14 -3.43
C ILE A 415 -21.89 16.15 -2.31
N ARG A 416 -21.64 14.85 -2.52
CA ARG A 416 -21.88 13.81 -1.51
C ARG A 416 -21.07 14.04 -0.24
N ASP A 417 -19.78 14.32 -0.37
CA ASP A 417 -18.81 14.29 0.73
C ASP A 417 -18.40 15.69 1.23
N LYS A 418 -19.04 16.77 0.73
CA LYS A 418 -18.68 18.16 1.04
C LYS A 418 -18.69 18.56 2.51
N ASN A 419 -19.41 17.83 3.37
CA ASN A 419 -19.58 18.16 4.79
C ASN A 419 -18.55 17.49 5.71
N HIS A 420 -17.66 16.61 5.17
CA HIS A 420 -16.69 15.85 5.94
C HIS A 420 -15.40 16.66 6.17
N PRO A 421 -14.98 16.89 7.44
CA PRO A 421 -13.74 17.61 7.73
C PRO A 421 -12.47 16.86 7.30
N CYS A 422 -12.51 15.54 7.21
CA CYS A 422 -11.37 14.72 6.77
C CYS A 422 -10.97 15.01 5.32
N VAL A 423 -11.92 15.37 4.44
CA VAL A 423 -11.62 15.67 3.04
C VAL A 423 -10.90 17.01 2.96
N LEU A 424 -9.63 17.01 2.58
CA LEU A 424 -8.81 18.20 2.38
C LEU A 424 -8.62 18.53 0.90
N ILE A 425 -8.66 17.52 0.04
CA ILE A 425 -8.33 17.62 -1.37
C ILE A 425 -9.40 16.90 -2.19
N TRP A 426 -9.93 17.59 -3.20
CA TRP A 426 -10.74 16.99 -4.25
C TRP A 426 -9.84 16.53 -5.39
N SER A 427 -9.95 15.27 -5.76
CA SER A 427 -9.28 14.72 -6.93
C SER A 427 -10.28 14.53 -8.07
N LEU A 428 -9.93 15.04 -9.25
CA LEU A 428 -10.80 14.99 -10.42
C LEU A 428 -10.86 13.60 -11.07
N GLY A 429 -10.01 12.67 -10.66
CA GLY A 429 -9.92 11.31 -11.21
C GLY A 429 -8.49 10.85 -11.31
N ASN A 430 -8.28 9.72 -11.98
CA ASN A 430 -7.00 9.06 -12.20
C ASN A 430 -6.75 8.86 -13.70
N GLU A 431 -5.51 8.87 -14.12
CA GLU A 431 -4.93 8.42 -15.41
C GLU A 431 -5.88 8.42 -16.63
N ALA A 432 -6.52 9.56 -16.89
CA ALA A 432 -7.49 9.67 -17.97
C ALA A 432 -7.17 10.83 -18.96
N GLY A 433 -5.91 11.32 -18.97
CA GLY A 433 -5.51 12.45 -19.81
C GLY A 433 -6.03 13.79 -19.28
N PHE A 434 -5.83 14.88 -20.04
CA PHE A 434 -6.29 16.21 -19.66
C PHE A 434 -6.89 16.92 -20.88
N GLY A 435 -8.07 17.50 -20.69
CA GLY A 435 -8.80 18.19 -21.75
C GLY A 435 -9.81 19.17 -21.19
N TYR A 436 -10.69 19.70 -22.05
CA TYR A 436 -11.76 20.62 -21.69
C TYR A 436 -12.66 20.06 -20.58
N ALA A 437 -12.96 18.77 -20.61
CA ALA A 437 -13.78 18.11 -19.61
C ALA A 437 -13.24 18.33 -18.18
N TYR A 438 -11.93 18.10 -17.98
CA TYR A 438 -11.29 18.30 -16.66
C TYR A 438 -11.10 19.78 -16.30
N GLN A 439 -10.81 20.63 -17.29
CA GLN A 439 -10.78 22.07 -17.06
C GLN A 439 -12.15 22.56 -16.56
N ASN A 440 -13.24 22.12 -17.19
CA ASN A 440 -14.59 22.48 -16.80
C ASN A 440 -14.97 21.94 -15.42
N ALA A 441 -14.71 20.67 -15.16
CA ALA A 441 -14.97 20.04 -13.86
C ALA A 441 -14.17 20.68 -12.72
N GLY A 442 -12.88 20.98 -12.95
CA GLY A 442 -12.04 21.67 -11.97
C GLY A 442 -12.49 23.10 -11.65
N ARG A 443 -12.92 23.87 -12.64
CA ARG A 443 -13.50 25.18 -12.42
C ARG A 443 -14.77 25.10 -11.59
N TRP A 444 -15.67 24.20 -11.95
CA TRP A 444 -16.88 23.95 -11.18
C TRP A 444 -16.54 23.58 -9.73
N THR A 445 -15.57 22.71 -9.51
CA THR A 445 -15.15 22.27 -8.15
C THR A 445 -14.68 23.46 -7.31
N LYS A 446 -13.85 24.34 -7.85
CA LYS A 446 -13.34 25.53 -7.13
C LYS A 446 -14.43 26.57 -6.86
N GLU A 447 -15.38 26.74 -7.77
CA GLU A 447 -16.54 27.62 -7.59
C GLU A 447 -17.49 27.08 -6.54
N TYR A 448 -17.74 25.75 -6.56
CA TYR A 448 -18.67 25.11 -5.63
C TYR A 448 -18.07 25.00 -4.22
N ASP A 449 -16.82 24.55 -4.10
CA ASP A 449 -16.12 24.43 -2.80
C ASP A 449 -14.71 25.06 -2.80
N PRO A 450 -14.64 26.36 -2.52
CA PRO A 450 -13.35 27.06 -2.43
C PRO A 450 -12.59 26.77 -1.13
N THR A 451 -13.12 25.95 -0.21
CA THR A 451 -12.53 25.69 1.12
C THR A 451 -11.61 24.48 1.14
N ARG A 452 -11.46 23.79 0.02
CA ARG A 452 -10.59 22.61 -0.15
C ARG A 452 -9.67 22.79 -1.35
N LEU A 453 -8.59 22.01 -1.36
CA LEU A 453 -7.64 21.98 -2.47
C LEU A 453 -8.17 21.08 -3.59
N THR A 454 -7.65 21.29 -4.80
CA THR A 454 -8.00 20.49 -5.97
C THR A 454 -6.72 20.00 -6.66
N HIS A 455 -6.67 18.74 -7.03
CA HIS A 455 -5.57 18.19 -7.81
C HIS A 455 -6.08 17.26 -8.92
N TYR A 456 -5.20 17.03 -9.89
CA TYR A 456 -5.35 16.03 -10.93
C TYR A 456 -3.98 15.74 -11.56
N GLU A 457 -3.49 14.51 -11.42
CA GLU A 457 -2.13 14.14 -11.81
C GLU A 457 -1.91 14.25 -13.32
N SER A 458 -2.82 13.70 -14.14
CA SER A 458 -2.66 13.67 -15.59
C SER A 458 -2.52 15.05 -16.25
N SER A 459 -2.93 16.10 -15.55
CA SER A 459 -2.70 17.50 -16.00
C SER A 459 -1.22 17.85 -16.15
N THR A 460 -0.34 17.14 -15.44
CA THR A 460 1.11 17.36 -15.44
C THR A 460 1.74 16.95 -16.77
N TRP A 461 1.15 15.97 -17.44
CA TRP A 461 1.62 15.45 -18.72
C TRP A 461 1.09 16.22 -19.95
N ASP A 462 0.10 17.09 -19.76
CA ASP A 462 -0.33 18.01 -20.83
C ASP A 462 0.65 19.18 -20.94
N HIS A 463 1.49 19.16 -21.96
CA HIS A 463 2.42 20.21 -22.30
C HIS A 463 1.90 21.17 -23.38
N SER A 464 0.64 20.99 -23.82
CA SER A 464 0.07 21.76 -24.92
C SER A 464 -0.20 23.23 -24.60
N ASN A 465 -0.37 23.56 -23.32
CA ASN A 465 -0.87 24.86 -22.85
C ASN A 465 -2.22 25.30 -23.47
N ARG A 466 -3.00 24.37 -24.02
CA ARG A 466 -4.32 24.61 -24.59
C ARG A 466 -5.36 24.90 -23.52
N PHE A 467 -5.18 24.27 -22.36
CA PHE A 467 -6.15 24.27 -21.27
C PHE A 467 -5.63 25.00 -20.04
N ASP A 468 -6.53 25.70 -19.37
CA ASP A 468 -6.25 26.38 -18.12
C ASP A 468 -6.13 25.35 -16.97
N LYS A 469 -5.08 25.42 -16.19
CA LYS A 469 -4.79 24.58 -15.00
C LYS A 469 -4.77 25.39 -13.71
N SER A 470 -5.24 26.63 -13.74
CA SER A 470 -5.20 27.53 -12.58
C SER A 470 -6.07 27.05 -11.43
N MET A 471 -7.13 26.27 -11.73
CA MET A 471 -8.03 25.69 -10.72
C MET A 471 -7.39 24.53 -9.93
N LEU A 472 -6.32 23.93 -10.43
CA LEU A 472 -5.59 22.89 -9.72
C LEU A 472 -4.59 23.56 -8.76
N ASP A 473 -4.67 23.24 -7.50
CA ASP A 473 -3.85 23.86 -6.45
C ASP A 473 -2.48 23.21 -6.30
N LEU A 474 -2.35 21.93 -6.62
CA LEU A 474 -1.17 21.11 -6.42
C LEU A 474 -0.49 20.74 -7.74
N TYR A 475 0.83 20.55 -7.70
CA TYR A 475 1.60 19.85 -8.72
C TYR A 475 1.70 18.39 -8.32
N SER A 476 0.87 17.56 -8.94
CA SER A 476 0.74 16.15 -8.60
C SER A 476 1.51 15.28 -9.58
N ARG A 477 2.25 14.31 -9.08
CA ARG A 477 3.01 13.32 -9.84
C ARG A 477 2.77 11.91 -9.29
N MET A 478 3.00 10.93 -10.15
CA MET A 478 3.18 9.53 -9.78
C MET A 478 4.62 9.14 -10.02
N TYR A 479 5.22 8.41 -9.08
CA TYR A 479 6.54 7.77 -9.18
C TYR A 479 7.65 8.69 -9.71
N ALA A 480 7.59 9.99 -9.40
CA ALA A 480 8.67 10.91 -9.76
C ALA A 480 9.97 10.48 -9.09
N THR A 481 11.07 10.45 -9.85
CA THR A 481 12.39 10.15 -9.31
C THR A 481 12.85 11.21 -8.32
N THR A 482 13.81 10.86 -7.46
CA THR A 482 14.41 11.83 -6.52
C THR A 482 15.07 12.99 -7.25
N GLU A 483 15.65 12.77 -8.45
CA GLU A 483 16.23 13.79 -9.30
C GLU A 483 15.17 14.71 -9.93
N GLU A 484 14.01 14.17 -10.32
CA GLU A 484 12.89 14.99 -10.83
C GLU A 484 12.33 15.89 -9.75
N VAL A 485 12.18 15.38 -8.51
CA VAL A 485 11.77 16.19 -7.35
C VAL A 485 12.77 17.30 -7.07
N ASP A 486 14.07 16.99 -7.00
CA ASP A 486 15.13 18.00 -6.80
C ASP A 486 15.14 19.04 -7.93
N SER A 487 14.92 18.62 -9.17
CA SER A 487 14.83 19.51 -10.33
C SER A 487 13.65 20.46 -10.25
N TYR A 488 12.46 19.93 -9.85
CA TYR A 488 11.27 20.76 -9.64
C TYR A 488 11.53 21.90 -8.66
N PHE A 489 12.12 21.62 -7.50
CA PHE A 489 12.38 22.63 -6.49
C PHE A 489 13.56 23.55 -6.83
N ALA A 490 14.47 23.13 -7.72
CA ALA A 490 15.59 23.97 -8.18
C ALA A 490 15.19 25.00 -9.24
N GLU A 491 14.08 24.81 -9.97
CA GLU A 491 13.60 25.79 -10.94
C GLU A 491 13.22 27.12 -10.28
N GLU A 492 13.46 28.25 -10.94
CA GLU A 492 13.05 29.58 -10.47
C GLU A 492 11.56 29.85 -10.69
N GLY A 493 10.95 30.64 -9.81
CA GLY A 493 9.57 31.13 -9.92
C GLY A 493 8.63 30.58 -8.85
N PRO A 494 7.36 31.04 -8.85
CA PRO A 494 6.35 30.56 -7.91
C PRO A 494 6.02 29.10 -8.18
N LYS A 495 5.98 28.29 -7.11
CA LYS A 495 5.70 26.87 -7.16
C LYS A 495 4.34 26.55 -6.57
N LYS A 496 3.66 25.57 -7.14
CA LYS A 496 2.58 24.85 -6.45
C LYS A 496 3.19 23.85 -5.47
N PRO A 497 2.51 23.50 -4.38
CA PRO A 497 2.97 22.38 -3.55
C PRO A 497 3.08 21.12 -4.40
N PHE A 498 4.17 20.38 -4.19
CA PHE A 498 4.42 19.10 -4.84
C PHE A 498 3.80 17.96 -4.02
N ILE A 499 3.13 17.05 -4.68
CA ILE A 499 2.58 15.82 -4.08
C ILE A 499 2.86 14.62 -4.98
N GLN A 500 3.24 13.50 -4.40
CA GLN A 500 3.20 12.21 -5.08
C GLN A 500 1.90 11.49 -4.70
N CYS A 501 0.89 11.57 -5.56
CA CYS A 501 -0.37 10.86 -5.30
C CYS A 501 -0.20 9.34 -5.36
N GLU A 502 0.87 8.86 -5.99
CA GLU A 502 1.38 7.50 -5.93
C GLU A 502 2.90 7.50 -5.91
N PHE A 503 3.50 6.67 -5.07
CA PHE A 503 4.94 6.47 -5.00
C PHE A 503 5.28 5.18 -4.25
N VAL A 504 6.55 4.77 -4.28
CA VAL A 504 7.10 3.60 -3.59
C VAL A 504 6.21 2.37 -3.73
N HIS A 505 6.05 1.91 -4.99
CA HIS A 505 5.17 0.79 -5.35
C HIS A 505 5.51 -0.47 -4.55
N ALA A 506 4.53 -1.01 -3.82
CA ALA A 506 4.75 -2.01 -2.76
C ALA A 506 4.65 -3.47 -3.25
N MET A 507 4.74 -3.71 -4.54
CA MET A 507 4.56 -5.02 -5.14
C MET A 507 5.59 -6.03 -4.66
N GLY A 508 5.13 -7.14 -4.09
CA GLY A 508 5.95 -8.24 -3.61
C GLY A 508 6.95 -7.84 -2.53
N ASN A 509 8.23 -8.23 -2.70
CA ASN A 509 9.31 -7.84 -1.81
C ASN A 509 9.73 -6.38 -2.08
N GLY A 510 9.15 -5.46 -1.33
CA GLY A 510 9.34 -4.00 -1.42
C GLY A 510 8.41 -3.27 -0.46
N PRO A 511 8.34 -1.92 -0.56
CA PRO A 511 9.28 -1.06 -1.27
C PRO A 511 10.58 -0.82 -0.49
N GLY A 512 11.68 -0.56 -1.22
CA GLY A 512 13.01 -0.40 -0.63
C GLY A 512 13.49 1.04 -0.46
N ASP A 513 12.93 2.01 -1.18
CA ASP A 513 13.43 3.38 -1.28
C ASP A 513 12.60 4.41 -0.48
N ILE A 514 11.84 3.96 0.50
CA ILE A 514 10.94 4.80 1.32
C ILE A 514 11.72 5.91 2.04
N GLU A 515 12.86 5.58 2.64
CA GLU A 515 13.66 6.56 3.40
C GLU A 515 14.21 7.66 2.49
N ASP A 516 14.65 7.35 1.27
CA ASP A 516 15.16 8.34 0.33
C ASP A 516 14.10 9.38 -0.03
N TYR A 517 12.88 8.94 -0.33
CA TYR A 517 11.74 9.83 -0.55
C TYR A 517 11.35 10.61 0.70
N TYR A 518 11.32 9.96 1.86
CA TYR A 518 10.96 10.65 3.09
C TYR A 518 11.96 11.75 3.46
N GLN A 519 13.25 11.53 3.23
CA GLN A 519 14.27 12.58 3.39
C GLN A 519 14.02 13.79 2.46
N GLN A 520 13.56 13.56 1.21
CA GLN A 520 13.18 14.64 0.31
C GLN A 520 11.93 15.39 0.76
N ILE A 521 10.90 14.66 1.22
CA ILE A 521 9.67 15.26 1.80
C ILE A 521 10.04 16.20 2.94
N MET A 522 11.00 15.79 3.78
CA MET A 522 11.47 16.61 4.90
C MET A 522 12.45 17.72 4.50
N LYS A 523 13.12 17.60 3.35
CA LYS A 523 14.05 18.60 2.81
C LYS A 523 13.32 19.81 2.25
N TYR A 524 12.18 19.60 1.59
CA TYR A 524 11.45 20.65 0.88
C TYR A 524 10.12 20.96 1.58
N ASP A 525 9.94 22.15 2.09
CA ASP A 525 8.68 22.57 2.73
C ASP A 525 7.48 22.45 1.80
N GLY A 526 7.67 22.75 0.51
CA GLY A 526 6.65 22.66 -0.53
C GLY A 526 6.34 21.24 -0.99
N PHE A 527 7.11 20.22 -0.59
CA PHE A 527 6.77 18.82 -0.85
C PHE A 527 5.82 18.34 0.26
N CYS A 528 4.54 18.33 -0.02
CA CYS A 528 3.52 18.07 1.01
C CYS A 528 3.34 16.58 1.36
N GLY A 529 4.08 15.66 0.74
CA GLY A 529 4.07 14.23 1.05
C GLY A 529 3.63 13.34 -0.10
N GLY A 530 3.33 12.08 0.21
CA GLY A 530 2.96 11.09 -0.79
C GLY A 530 2.05 9.99 -0.25
N PHE A 531 1.52 9.21 -1.18
CA PHE A 531 0.61 8.10 -0.93
C PHE A 531 1.19 6.83 -1.53
N VAL A 532 1.52 5.85 -0.69
CA VAL A 532 2.07 4.56 -1.13
C VAL A 532 1.06 3.88 -2.05
N TRP A 533 1.50 3.35 -3.15
CA TRP A 533 0.74 2.42 -3.96
C TRP A 533 1.13 0.99 -3.58
N GLU A 534 0.26 0.20 -2.94
CA GLU A 534 -0.98 0.61 -2.31
C GLU A 534 -1.20 -0.11 -0.96
N TRP A 535 -2.43 -0.09 -0.42
CA TRP A 535 -2.71 -0.63 0.90
C TRP A 535 -2.69 -2.15 0.95
N CYS A 536 -3.42 -2.84 0.06
CA CYS A 536 -3.52 -4.30 0.17
C CYS A 536 -3.48 -5.00 -1.19
N ASP A 537 -2.92 -6.20 -1.21
CA ASP A 537 -3.00 -7.11 -2.35
C ASP A 537 -4.46 -7.42 -2.71
N HIS A 538 -4.79 -7.39 -4.00
CA HIS A 538 -6.11 -7.77 -4.50
C HIS A 538 -6.08 -9.20 -5.03
N ALA A 539 -6.77 -10.10 -4.36
CA ALA A 539 -6.87 -11.50 -4.77
C ALA A 539 -8.26 -12.06 -4.53
N VAL A 540 -8.54 -13.17 -5.18
CA VAL A 540 -9.73 -13.98 -4.93
C VAL A 540 -9.33 -15.23 -4.17
N ASN A 541 -9.99 -15.48 -3.04
CA ASN A 541 -9.80 -16.72 -2.28
C ASN A 541 -10.46 -17.90 -3.02
N GLN A 542 -9.65 -18.79 -3.56
CA GLN A 542 -10.07 -19.99 -4.31
C GLN A 542 -10.14 -21.24 -3.43
N GLY A 543 -9.95 -21.10 -2.12
CA GLY A 543 -9.94 -22.22 -1.16
C GLY A 543 -8.57 -22.47 -0.56
N VAL A 544 -8.33 -23.70 -0.13
CA VAL A 544 -7.11 -24.12 0.57
C VAL A 544 -6.45 -25.26 -0.20
N ALA A 545 -5.15 -25.12 -0.46
CA ALA A 545 -4.32 -26.16 -1.12
C ALA A 545 -4.06 -27.34 -0.19
N GLU A 546 -3.54 -28.45 -0.74
CA GLU A 546 -3.22 -29.67 0.03
C GLU A 546 -2.20 -29.44 1.15
N ASN A 547 -1.30 -28.47 0.97
CA ASN A 547 -0.31 -28.06 1.97
C ASN A 547 -0.86 -27.12 3.06
N GLY A 548 -2.16 -26.80 3.02
CA GLY A 548 -2.84 -25.96 4.01
C GLY A 548 -2.76 -24.45 3.74
N LYS A 549 -2.07 -24.00 2.67
CA LYS A 549 -2.00 -22.59 2.28
C LYS A 549 -3.28 -22.15 1.58
N THR A 550 -3.68 -20.90 1.81
CA THR A 550 -4.80 -20.28 1.06
C THR A 550 -4.39 -20.09 -0.39
N MET A 551 -5.24 -20.51 -1.32
CA MET A 551 -5.06 -20.28 -2.75
C MET A 551 -5.61 -18.91 -3.11
N TYR A 552 -4.74 -17.92 -3.19
CA TYR A 552 -5.07 -16.58 -3.68
C TYR A 552 -4.86 -16.52 -5.19
N GLY A 553 -5.96 -16.32 -5.95
CA GLY A 553 -5.93 -16.17 -7.39
C GLY A 553 -5.81 -14.69 -7.78
N TYR A 554 -4.98 -14.41 -8.78
CA TYR A 554 -4.79 -13.10 -9.39
C TYR A 554 -4.97 -13.16 -10.91
N GLY A 555 -4.63 -12.11 -11.66
CA GLY A 555 -4.89 -12.04 -13.10
C GLY A 555 -4.29 -13.20 -13.91
N GLY A 556 -5.12 -13.86 -14.71
CA GLY A 556 -4.80 -15.04 -15.51
C GLY A 556 -5.15 -16.38 -14.87
N ASP A 557 -5.54 -16.39 -13.59
CA ASP A 557 -5.87 -17.63 -12.87
C ASP A 557 -7.31 -18.11 -13.10
N PHE A 558 -8.16 -17.26 -13.67
CA PHE A 558 -9.57 -17.53 -13.88
C PHE A 558 -9.87 -17.94 -15.34
N GLY A 559 -8.84 -18.02 -16.19
CA GLY A 559 -8.99 -18.32 -17.62
C GLY A 559 -9.47 -17.14 -18.46
N GLU A 560 -9.42 -15.95 -17.90
CA GLU A 560 -9.85 -14.71 -18.52
C GLU A 560 -8.82 -14.16 -19.52
N TYR A 561 -9.31 -13.32 -20.44
CA TYR A 561 -8.51 -12.55 -21.38
C TYR A 561 -9.25 -11.24 -21.75
N PRO A 562 -8.57 -10.09 -21.76
CA PRO A 562 -7.18 -9.85 -21.32
C PRO A 562 -7.01 -9.91 -19.81
N HIS A 563 -5.77 -9.92 -19.34
CA HIS A 563 -5.41 -9.77 -17.93
C HIS A 563 -4.00 -9.18 -17.79
N ASP A 564 -3.72 -8.57 -16.64
CA ASP A 564 -2.42 -7.93 -16.33
C ASP A 564 -1.61 -8.70 -15.25
N GLY A 565 -1.89 -10.01 -15.08
CA GLY A 565 -1.11 -10.91 -14.22
C GLY A 565 -1.19 -10.55 -12.74
N ASN A 566 -0.02 -10.56 -12.08
CA ASN A 566 0.06 -10.31 -10.63
C ASN A 566 0.24 -8.82 -10.27
N PHE A 567 -0.08 -7.87 -11.14
CA PHE A 567 0.05 -6.44 -10.83
C PHE A 567 -0.88 -5.99 -9.69
N CYS A 568 -1.93 -6.73 -9.41
CA CYS A 568 -2.79 -6.52 -8.25
C CYS A 568 -2.21 -7.07 -6.91
N MET A 569 -1.00 -7.64 -6.92
CA MET A 569 -0.28 -8.09 -5.72
C MET A 569 0.73 -7.02 -5.30
N ASP A 570 0.28 -5.81 -5.05
CA ASP A 570 1.08 -4.61 -4.88
C ASP A 570 0.78 -3.87 -3.56
N GLY A 571 0.19 -4.59 -2.61
CA GLY A 571 -0.19 -4.08 -1.30
C GLY A 571 0.92 -4.08 -0.25
N LEU A 572 0.77 -3.19 0.74
CA LEU A 572 1.55 -3.20 1.98
C LEU A 572 1.08 -4.28 2.96
N VAL A 573 -0.08 -4.87 2.71
CA VAL A 573 -0.62 -6.00 3.47
C VAL A 573 -1.17 -7.06 2.52
N TYR A 574 -1.14 -8.31 2.94
CA TYR A 574 -1.76 -9.42 2.24
C TYR A 574 -3.29 -9.26 2.13
N PRO A 575 -3.99 -10.01 1.25
CA PRO A 575 -5.43 -9.89 1.10
C PRO A 575 -6.21 -10.08 2.40
N ASP A 576 -5.71 -10.88 3.33
CA ASP A 576 -6.28 -11.10 4.66
C ASP A 576 -5.89 -10.04 5.70
N ARG A 577 -5.16 -8.99 5.29
CA ARG A 577 -4.63 -7.91 6.13
C ARG A 577 -3.48 -8.32 7.06
N THR A 578 -2.82 -9.45 6.82
CA THR A 578 -1.52 -9.73 7.43
C THR A 578 -0.50 -8.73 6.88
N PRO A 579 0.29 -8.04 7.73
CA PRO A 579 1.27 -7.05 7.25
C PRO A 579 2.42 -7.67 6.46
N HIS A 580 2.79 -7.11 5.31
CA HIS A 580 4.05 -7.37 4.63
C HIS A 580 5.23 -6.70 5.35
N THR A 581 6.46 -7.12 5.05
CA THR A 581 7.65 -6.49 5.61
C THR A 581 7.78 -5.02 5.20
N GLY A 582 7.28 -4.63 4.03
CA GLY A 582 7.26 -3.25 3.54
C GLY A 582 6.49 -2.27 4.44
N VAL A 583 5.40 -2.70 5.09
CA VAL A 583 4.65 -1.80 5.99
C VAL A 583 5.39 -1.56 7.31
N TYR A 584 6.22 -2.51 7.78
CA TYR A 584 7.10 -2.28 8.94
C TYR A 584 8.23 -1.31 8.59
N GLU A 585 8.78 -1.39 7.36
CA GLU A 585 9.72 -0.38 6.86
C GLU A 585 9.09 1.01 6.86
N TRP A 586 7.91 1.15 6.25
CA TRP A 586 7.12 2.38 6.29
C TRP A 586 6.93 2.92 7.69
N LYS A 587 6.43 2.07 8.61
CA LYS A 587 6.17 2.46 10.00
C LYS A 587 7.36 3.15 10.66
N ASN A 588 8.54 2.56 10.51
CA ASN A 588 9.73 3.09 11.15
C ASN A 588 10.34 4.28 10.41
N VAL A 589 10.21 4.35 9.09
CA VAL A 589 10.61 5.53 8.31
C VAL A 589 9.79 6.76 8.71
N VAL A 590 8.46 6.64 8.84
CA VAL A 590 7.58 7.78 9.16
C VAL A 590 7.27 7.93 10.65
N ARG A 591 8.07 7.34 11.53
CA ARG A 591 7.87 7.37 12.99
C ARG A 591 7.73 8.79 13.54
N PRO A 592 6.95 8.99 14.61
CA PRO A 592 6.65 10.32 15.16
C PRO A 592 7.82 10.98 15.90
N VAL A 593 8.89 10.24 16.17
CA VAL A 593 10.13 10.76 16.77
C VAL A 593 11.31 10.24 15.97
N ARG A 594 12.27 11.13 15.67
CA ARG A 594 13.57 10.76 15.10
C ARG A 594 14.68 11.25 15.99
N ALA A 595 15.58 10.34 16.37
CA ALA A 595 16.73 10.67 17.19
C ALA A 595 18.00 10.77 16.35
N ARG A 596 18.95 11.58 16.82
CA ARG A 596 20.34 11.58 16.34
C ARG A 596 21.31 11.63 17.53
N LEU A 597 22.42 10.93 17.38
CA LEU A 597 23.45 10.89 18.42
C LEU A 597 24.26 12.21 18.40
N VAL A 598 24.27 12.90 19.52
CA VAL A 598 25.02 14.19 19.72
C VAL A 598 26.38 13.93 20.35
N ASP A 599 26.42 13.10 21.39
CA ASP A 599 27.65 12.76 22.13
C ASP A 599 27.60 11.27 22.50
N ALA A 600 28.40 10.45 21.83
CA ALA A 600 28.46 9.01 22.09
C ALA A 600 29.05 8.67 23.48
N HIS A 601 29.95 9.50 24.03
CA HIS A 601 30.57 9.24 25.34
C HIS A 601 29.60 9.50 26.51
N LYS A 602 28.76 10.55 26.36
CA LYS A 602 27.76 10.88 27.39
C LYS A 602 26.42 10.24 27.06
N VAL A 603 26.28 9.61 25.89
CA VAL A 603 25.07 9.05 25.35
C VAL A 603 23.95 10.12 25.33
N THR A 604 24.29 11.28 24.76
CA THR A 604 23.34 12.38 24.57
C THR A 604 22.76 12.33 23.16
N LEU A 605 21.46 12.42 23.08
CA LEU A 605 20.66 12.34 21.84
C LEU A 605 19.84 13.60 21.69
N ALA A 606 19.68 14.07 20.46
CA ALA A 606 18.68 15.05 20.08
C ALA A 606 17.46 14.29 19.55
N LEU A 607 16.28 14.52 20.15
CA LEU A 607 15.00 13.96 19.75
C LEU A 607 14.23 15.02 18.99
N LYS A 608 13.89 14.75 17.73
CA LYS A 608 13.05 15.60 16.88
C LYS A 608 11.60 15.13 16.93
N ASN A 609 10.70 16.04 17.26
CA ASN A 609 9.27 15.80 17.19
C ASN A 609 8.80 15.91 15.72
N MET A 610 8.29 14.82 15.18
CA MET A 610 7.79 14.73 13.80
C MET A 610 6.26 14.85 13.72
N LEU A 611 5.58 15.02 14.86
CA LEU A 611 4.15 15.31 14.91
C LEU A 611 3.88 16.75 14.46
N ASP A 612 2.69 16.98 13.94
CA ASP A 612 2.31 18.27 13.36
C ASP A 612 1.62 19.20 14.38
N PHE A 613 0.93 18.62 15.39
CA PHE A 613 0.09 19.39 16.33
C PHE A 613 0.35 19.07 17.81
N THR A 614 0.92 17.91 18.11
CA THR A 614 1.01 17.39 19.48
C THR A 614 2.44 17.51 20.04
N ASP A 615 2.57 17.99 21.28
CA ASP A 615 3.86 17.97 21.99
C ASP A 615 4.32 16.52 22.20
N MET A 616 5.59 16.26 21.97
CA MET A 616 6.16 14.91 22.05
C MET A 616 5.96 14.27 23.43
N ALA A 617 6.07 15.05 24.50
CA ALA A 617 5.89 14.56 25.87
C ALA A 617 4.44 14.16 26.20
N ASP A 618 3.45 14.65 25.43
CA ASP A 618 2.06 14.29 25.58
C ASP A 618 1.71 13.01 24.80
N ALA A 619 2.42 12.75 23.70
CA ALA A 619 2.15 11.65 22.79
C ALA A 619 2.97 10.38 23.10
N ILE A 620 4.21 10.51 23.56
CA ILE A 620 5.22 9.45 23.54
C ILE A 620 5.76 9.10 24.93
N THR A 621 5.95 7.80 25.15
CA THR A 621 6.81 7.23 26.19
C THR A 621 8.06 6.65 25.52
N LEU A 622 9.24 6.83 26.13
CA LEU A 622 10.52 6.39 25.61
C LEU A 622 11.13 5.31 26.51
N SER A 623 11.37 4.13 25.95
CA SER A 623 12.20 3.10 26.57
C SER A 623 13.53 2.95 25.84
N TYR A 624 14.55 2.39 26.52
CA TYR A 624 15.84 2.12 25.93
C TYR A 624 16.42 0.78 26.36
N GLU A 625 17.20 0.17 25.49
CA GLU A 625 18.04 -1.00 25.76
C GLU A 625 19.43 -0.74 25.20
N CYS A 626 20.45 -1.10 25.99
CA CYS A 626 21.84 -1.12 25.52
C CYS A 626 22.35 -2.55 25.56
N LYS A 627 22.86 -3.04 24.43
CA LYS A 627 23.37 -4.40 24.28
C LYS A 627 24.78 -4.41 23.69
N ALA A 628 25.56 -5.42 24.02
CA ALA A 628 26.87 -5.70 23.44
C ALA A 628 26.83 -7.07 22.74
N ASP A 629 26.92 -7.10 21.41
CA ASP A 629 26.77 -8.32 20.60
C ASP A 629 25.54 -9.18 21.00
N GLY A 630 24.41 -8.52 21.28
CA GLY A 630 23.15 -9.16 21.72
C GLY A 630 23.01 -9.34 23.23
N GLU A 631 24.08 -9.25 24.01
CA GLU A 631 24.04 -9.36 25.48
C GLU A 631 23.54 -8.06 26.12
N LEU A 632 22.47 -8.12 26.91
CA LEU A 632 21.87 -6.96 27.57
C LEU A 632 22.80 -6.38 28.61
N LEU A 633 23.20 -5.12 28.47
CA LEU A 633 23.99 -4.36 29.44
C LEU A 633 23.10 -3.59 30.41
N CYS A 634 22.12 -2.89 29.93
CA CYS A 634 21.12 -2.15 30.70
C CYS A 634 19.90 -1.81 29.90
N SER A 635 18.79 -1.53 30.59
CA SER A 635 17.53 -1.06 29.99
C SER A 635 16.80 -0.14 30.94
N GLY A 636 15.85 0.65 30.49
CA GLY A 636 15.03 1.52 31.31
C GLY A 636 14.09 2.39 30.51
N GLU A 637 13.40 3.27 31.21
CA GLU A 637 12.56 4.31 30.65
C GLU A 637 13.15 5.69 30.93
N ILE A 638 12.87 6.64 30.05
CA ILE A 638 13.32 8.01 30.24
C ILE A 638 12.15 8.98 30.02
N ALA A 639 12.11 10.03 30.84
CA ALA A 639 11.12 11.09 30.67
C ALA A 639 11.37 11.83 29.35
N VAL A 640 10.39 11.83 28.50
CA VAL A 640 10.42 12.59 27.25
C VAL A 640 10.29 14.07 27.57
N PRO A 641 11.22 14.92 27.12
CA PRO A 641 11.12 16.37 27.35
C PRO A 641 9.95 16.96 26.54
N SER A 642 9.31 18.01 27.07
CA SER A 642 8.34 18.77 26.29
C SER A 642 9.03 19.35 25.06
N THR A 643 8.53 18.98 23.90
CA THR A 643 9.12 19.31 22.60
C THR A 643 7.98 19.62 21.64
N ALA A 644 7.87 20.88 21.27
CA ALA A 644 6.83 21.35 20.36
C ALA A 644 6.97 20.68 18.97
N PRO A 645 5.88 20.60 18.18
CA PRO A 645 5.93 20.09 16.79
C PRO A 645 7.08 20.66 15.99
N HIS A 646 7.74 19.80 15.20
CA HIS A 646 8.88 20.12 14.32
C HIS A 646 10.14 20.68 15.00
N THR A 647 10.23 20.68 16.35
CA THR A 647 11.40 21.13 17.08
C THR A 647 12.22 19.96 17.66
N GLU A 648 13.39 20.26 18.20
CA GLU A 648 14.27 19.25 18.83
C GLU A 648 14.50 19.58 20.30
N SER A 649 14.73 18.55 21.10
CA SER A 649 15.22 18.64 22.48
C SER A 649 16.25 17.56 22.76
N GLU A 650 17.15 17.83 23.71
CA GLU A 650 18.22 16.88 24.07
C GLU A 650 17.81 16.04 25.29
N VAL A 651 18.25 14.78 25.27
CA VAL A 651 18.13 13.84 26.36
C VAL A 651 19.42 13.06 26.53
N THR A 652 19.82 12.78 27.77
CA THR A 652 20.99 11.95 28.08
C THR A 652 20.54 10.63 28.68
N ILE A 653 20.97 9.52 28.05
CA ILE A 653 20.64 8.16 28.51
C ILE A 653 21.70 7.72 29.55
N PRO A 654 21.32 7.22 30.72
CA PRO A 654 22.25 6.84 31.76
C PRO A 654 22.90 5.46 31.50
N VAL A 655 23.71 5.37 30.47
CA VAL A 655 24.44 4.17 30.10
C VAL A 655 25.92 4.30 30.43
N THR A 656 26.51 3.22 30.99
CA THR A 656 27.96 3.10 31.19
C THR A 656 28.48 2.04 30.24
N LEU A 657 29.27 2.44 29.26
CA LEU A 657 29.81 1.53 28.25
C LEU A 657 30.97 0.70 28.86
N PRO A 658 30.98 -0.63 28.64
CA PRO A 658 32.06 -1.48 29.00
C PRO A 658 33.28 -1.27 28.08
N LYS A 659 34.48 -1.56 28.56
CA LYS A 659 35.66 -1.67 27.69
C LYS A 659 35.68 -3.06 27.05
N THR A 660 35.05 -3.19 25.93
CA THR A 660 34.93 -4.45 25.19
C THR A 660 35.22 -4.23 23.73
N ALA A 661 35.57 -5.30 22.99
CA ALA A 661 35.66 -5.30 21.54
C ALA A 661 34.30 -5.58 20.85
N ALA A 662 33.26 -5.89 21.62
CA ALA A 662 31.90 -6.11 21.12
C ALA A 662 31.28 -4.81 20.61
N ASP A 663 30.38 -4.91 19.63
CA ASP A 663 29.61 -3.78 19.16
C ASP A 663 28.49 -3.47 20.15
N CYS A 664 28.57 -2.31 20.77
CA CYS A 664 27.58 -1.85 21.74
C CYS A 664 26.55 -0.96 21.05
N TYR A 665 25.31 -1.42 21.00
CA TYR A 665 24.19 -0.71 20.42
C TYR A 665 23.23 -0.21 21.49
N LEU A 666 22.75 1.01 21.31
CA LEU A 666 21.62 1.57 22.05
C LEU A 666 20.40 1.55 21.13
N LYS A 667 19.34 0.84 21.51
CA LYS A 667 18.02 0.92 20.89
C LYS A 667 17.12 1.81 21.75
N LEU A 668 16.45 2.75 21.11
CA LEU A 668 15.35 3.55 21.67
C LEU A 668 14.05 3.04 21.08
N THR A 669 13.04 2.83 21.90
CA THR A 669 11.71 2.43 21.44
C THR A 669 10.69 3.48 21.86
N TYR A 670 9.92 3.96 20.90
CA TYR A 670 8.87 4.96 21.05
C TYR A 670 7.52 4.29 21.18
N LEU A 671 6.82 4.56 22.28
CA LEU A 671 5.52 3.96 22.57
C LEU A 671 4.46 5.05 22.71
N THR A 672 3.24 4.77 22.28
CA THR A 672 2.11 5.67 22.52
C THR A 672 1.87 5.85 24.03
N LYS A 673 1.80 7.10 24.49
CA LYS A 673 1.59 7.40 25.91
C LYS A 673 0.14 7.16 26.35
N THR A 674 -0.80 7.54 25.51
CA THR A 674 -2.25 7.45 25.78
C THR A 674 -2.93 6.60 24.72
N ALA A 675 -3.98 5.88 25.10
CA ALA A 675 -4.79 5.15 24.15
C ALA A 675 -5.63 6.12 23.28
N HIS A 676 -5.71 5.82 22.01
CA HIS A 676 -6.68 6.35 21.06
C HIS A 676 -7.68 5.26 20.68
N GLU A 677 -8.78 5.60 20.00
CA GLU A 677 -9.80 4.61 19.68
C GLU A 677 -9.26 3.37 18.91
N LEU A 678 -8.29 3.58 18.02
CA LEU A 678 -7.70 2.51 17.18
C LEU A 678 -6.31 2.05 17.63
N VAL A 679 -5.66 2.77 18.56
CA VAL A 679 -4.28 2.50 18.97
C VAL A 679 -4.20 2.45 20.50
N PRO A 680 -3.82 1.32 21.09
CA PRO A 680 -3.71 1.22 22.56
C PRO A 680 -2.53 2.03 23.08
N ALA A 681 -2.57 2.40 24.36
CA ALA A 681 -1.39 2.89 25.06
C ALA A 681 -0.30 1.81 25.10
N GLY A 682 0.97 2.20 24.97
CA GLY A 682 2.09 1.27 24.93
C GLY A 682 2.30 0.60 23.57
N HIS A 683 1.56 0.99 22.53
CA HIS A 683 1.83 0.53 21.17
C HIS A 683 3.13 1.12 20.66
N GLU A 684 4.02 0.28 20.09
CA GLU A 684 5.25 0.74 19.47
C GLU A 684 4.95 1.50 18.18
N VAL A 685 5.39 2.76 18.12
CA VAL A 685 5.25 3.61 16.93
C VAL A 685 6.56 3.76 16.14
N GLY A 686 7.64 3.16 16.62
CA GLY A 686 8.93 3.13 15.96
C GLY A 686 10.10 3.08 16.94
N PHE A 687 11.29 3.05 16.38
CA PHE A 687 12.53 2.99 17.15
C PHE A 687 13.68 3.69 16.40
N ASP A 688 14.75 3.97 17.14
CA ASP A 688 16.08 4.33 16.60
C ASP A 688 17.13 3.44 17.23
N GLN A 689 18.20 3.15 16.51
CA GLN A 689 19.34 2.41 17.05
C GLN A 689 20.65 3.10 16.70
N PHE A 690 21.59 3.11 17.66
CA PHE A 690 22.89 3.76 17.52
C PHE A 690 24.02 2.84 17.96
N LEU A 691 25.06 2.71 17.15
CA LEU A 691 26.33 2.12 17.55
C LEU A 691 27.07 3.11 18.44
N LEU A 692 27.23 2.80 19.73
CA LEU A 692 27.91 3.63 20.70
C LEU A 692 29.43 3.35 20.77
N SER A 693 29.81 2.09 20.63
CA SER A 693 31.19 1.65 20.54
C SER A 693 31.30 0.31 19.82
N GLY A 694 32.39 0.09 19.13
CA GLY A 694 32.63 -1.14 18.38
C GLY A 694 33.80 -1.00 17.44
N SER A 695 34.07 -2.04 16.65
CA SER A 695 35.11 -2.06 15.64
C SER A 695 34.52 -2.26 14.24
N ALA A 696 34.84 -1.38 13.31
CA ALA A 696 34.46 -1.54 11.90
C ALA A 696 34.96 -2.86 11.30
N VAL A 697 36.16 -3.27 11.72
CA VAL A 697 36.76 -4.53 11.27
C VAL A 697 37.14 -5.36 12.50
N ARG A 698 36.60 -6.56 12.58
CA ARG A 698 36.92 -7.56 13.64
C ARG A 698 38.01 -8.49 13.15
N ARG A 699 38.90 -8.86 14.07
CA ARG A 699 39.81 -9.95 13.78
C ARG A 699 39.03 -11.27 13.75
N LEU A 700 39.10 -11.97 12.63
CA LEU A 700 38.68 -13.36 12.58
C LEU A 700 39.56 -14.20 13.51
N ASN A 701 39.00 -15.24 14.08
CA ASN A 701 39.73 -16.06 15.07
C ASN A 701 41.01 -16.61 14.46
N SER A 702 42.16 -16.32 15.08
CA SER A 702 43.46 -16.84 14.66
C SER A 702 43.55 -18.36 14.95
N VAL A 703 44.36 -19.03 14.17
CA VAL A 703 44.78 -20.44 14.34
C VAL A 703 45.22 -20.69 15.79
N THR A 704 44.72 -21.73 16.42
CA THR A 704 45.18 -22.13 17.75
C THR A 704 46.58 -22.78 17.66
N ASP A 705 47.49 -22.33 18.50
CA ASP A 705 48.92 -22.76 18.47
C ASP A 705 49.17 -24.27 18.69
N GLU A 706 48.13 -25.10 18.92
CA GLU A 706 48.22 -26.50 19.28
C GLU A 706 47.80 -27.49 18.18
N ALA A 707 47.27 -27.02 17.05
CA ALA A 707 46.76 -27.88 15.99
C ALA A 707 47.83 -28.25 14.96
N THR A 708 47.89 -29.51 14.54
CA THR A 708 48.76 -30.00 13.45
C THR A 708 48.22 -29.54 12.10
N ALA A 709 49.04 -29.10 11.17
CA ALA A 709 48.63 -28.71 9.83
C ALA A 709 47.89 -29.88 9.14
N PRO A 710 46.79 -29.57 8.41
CA PRO A 710 46.15 -30.59 7.57
C PRO A 710 47.09 -31.15 6.51
N THR A 711 46.82 -32.36 6.04
CA THR A 711 47.54 -32.97 4.90
C THR A 711 46.82 -32.67 3.60
N VAL A 712 47.61 -32.46 2.54
CA VAL A 712 47.07 -32.29 1.19
C VAL A 712 47.42 -33.49 0.33
N THR A 713 46.40 -34.07 -0.29
CA THR A 713 46.59 -35.10 -1.33
C THR A 713 46.17 -34.51 -2.67
N GLU A 714 47.12 -34.52 -3.64
CA GLU A 714 46.90 -33.96 -4.95
C GLU A 714 46.37 -35.04 -5.91
N GLY A 715 45.23 -34.73 -6.56
CA GLY A 715 44.66 -35.56 -7.65
C GLY A 715 44.59 -34.75 -8.94
N ASP A 716 44.10 -35.35 -10.01
CA ASP A 716 44.03 -34.72 -11.34
C ASP A 716 43.16 -33.48 -11.38
N ARG A 717 42.10 -33.46 -10.56
CA ARG A 717 41.13 -32.38 -10.50
C ARG A 717 41.00 -31.82 -9.08
N PHE A 718 41.11 -32.63 -8.05
CA PHE A 718 40.83 -32.29 -6.68
C PHE A 718 42.08 -32.22 -5.82
N LEU A 719 42.16 -31.18 -4.98
CA LEU A 719 43.04 -31.18 -3.83
C LEU A 719 42.20 -31.63 -2.61
N THR A 720 42.59 -32.76 -2.03
CA THR A 720 41.95 -33.26 -0.81
C THR A 720 42.72 -32.78 0.39
N VAL A 721 42.11 -31.93 1.22
CA VAL A 721 42.67 -31.43 2.47
C VAL A 721 42.05 -32.21 3.62
N SER A 722 42.88 -32.94 4.39
CA SER A 722 42.41 -33.80 5.47
C SER A 722 43.07 -33.46 6.80
N GLY A 723 42.29 -33.48 7.86
CA GLY A 723 42.72 -33.29 9.23
C GLY A 723 41.90 -34.18 10.19
N GLU A 724 42.03 -33.90 11.49
CA GLU A 724 41.32 -34.69 12.50
C GLU A 724 39.82 -34.40 12.40
N GLY A 725 39.03 -35.38 11.97
CA GLY A 725 37.58 -35.34 11.87
C GLY A 725 37.01 -34.58 10.67
N PHE A 726 37.85 -34.24 9.68
CA PHE A 726 37.35 -33.58 8.46
C PHE A 726 38.13 -34.04 7.20
N THR A 727 37.43 -33.96 6.05
CA THR A 727 38.01 -34.16 4.71
C THR A 727 37.33 -33.23 3.73
N TYR A 728 38.08 -32.29 3.13
CA TYR A 728 37.58 -31.30 2.20
C TYR A 728 38.13 -31.50 0.82
N GLN A 729 37.27 -31.48 -0.20
CA GLN A 729 37.65 -31.61 -1.61
C GLN A 729 37.53 -30.24 -2.30
N TYR A 730 38.72 -29.69 -2.63
CA TYR A 730 38.78 -28.45 -3.41
C TYR A 730 38.85 -28.78 -4.90
N ASP A 731 37.95 -28.25 -5.69
CA ASP A 731 37.91 -28.43 -7.13
C ASP A 731 38.78 -27.39 -7.84
N THR A 732 39.91 -27.82 -8.39
CA THR A 732 40.87 -26.95 -9.06
C THR A 732 40.33 -26.38 -10.39
N PHE A 733 39.23 -26.87 -10.93
CA PHE A 733 38.62 -26.40 -12.17
C PHE A 733 37.67 -25.25 -11.89
N THR A 734 36.96 -25.26 -10.77
CA THR A 734 35.98 -24.25 -10.39
C THR A 734 36.52 -23.26 -9.36
N GLY A 735 37.54 -23.63 -8.59
CA GLY A 735 38.15 -22.73 -7.62
C GLY A 735 37.40 -22.63 -6.28
N ILE A 736 36.64 -23.67 -5.92
CA ILE A 736 35.85 -23.75 -4.70
C ILE A 736 35.78 -25.17 -4.15
N PHE A 737 35.31 -25.34 -2.91
CA PHE A 737 35.15 -26.69 -2.33
C PHE A 737 33.89 -27.36 -2.88
N SER A 738 34.04 -28.48 -3.55
CA SER A 738 32.94 -29.33 -4.02
C SER A 738 32.36 -30.19 -2.91
N SER A 739 33.10 -30.45 -1.85
CA SER A 739 32.68 -31.25 -0.69
C SER A 739 33.45 -30.84 0.55
N LEU A 740 32.72 -30.63 1.62
CA LEU A 740 33.22 -30.41 2.98
C LEU A 740 32.63 -31.48 3.90
N GLU A 741 33.37 -32.49 4.16
CA GLU A 741 32.97 -33.64 4.99
C GLU A 741 33.44 -33.45 6.43
N ARG A 742 32.49 -33.42 7.39
CA ARG A 742 32.79 -33.37 8.82
C ARG A 742 31.66 -33.95 9.67
N GLY A 743 32.02 -34.72 10.72
CA GLY A 743 31.01 -35.31 11.61
C GLY A 743 30.03 -36.27 10.96
N GLY A 744 30.36 -36.81 9.80
CA GLY A 744 29.48 -37.68 9.00
C GLY A 744 28.48 -36.94 8.10
N GLU A 745 28.54 -35.62 8.07
CA GLU A 745 27.74 -34.76 7.19
C GLU A 745 28.58 -34.20 6.05
N THR A 746 27.95 -33.94 4.93
CA THR A 746 28.58 -33.37 3.72
C THR A 746 27.89 -32.09 3.30
N ILE A 747 28.67 -31.05 3.05
CA ILE A 747 28.25 -29.76 2.55
C ILE A 747 28.92 -29.53 1.21
N SER A 748 28.23 -28.90 0.24
CA SER A 748 28.82 -28.35 -0.98
C SER A 748 28.76 -26.85 -1.02
N MET A 749 29.65 -26.25 -1.83
CA MET A 749 29.71 -24.80 -2.01
C MET A 749 29.77 -24.44 -3.51
N ASP A 750 29.13 -23.36 -3.85
CA ASP A 750 29.23 -22.70 -5.17
C ASP A 750 29.32 -21.19 -5.03
N TYR A 751 29.86 -20.49 -6.05
CA TYR A 751 29.74 -19.06 -6.15
C TYR A 751 28.35 -18.69 -6.69
N SER A 752 27.68 -17.74 -6.06
CA SER A 752 26.36 -17.29 -6.46
C SER A 752 26.35 -15.81 -6.85
N ILE A 753 25.69 -15.52 -7.99
CA ILE A 753 25.37 -14.17 -8.44
C ILE A 753 23.89 -14.03 -8.80
N PHE A 754 23.10 -15.08 -8.64
CA PHE A 754 21.69 -15.12 -8.98
C PHE A 754 20.82 -15.03 -7.72
N ARG A 755 19.68 -14.36 -7.83
CA ARG A 755 18.55 -14.45 -6.91
C ARG A 755 17.27 -14.64 -7.71
N ALA A 756 16.23 -15.21 -7.11
CA ALA A 756 14.90 -15.19 -7.69
C ALA A 756 14.46 -13.73 -7.89
N PRO A 757 14.22 -13.27 -9.12
CA PRO A 757 13.89 -11.86 -9.34
C PRO A 757 12.65 -11.46 -8.55
N THR A 758 12.73 -10.31 -7.85
CA THR A 758 11.55 -9.71 -7.23
C THR A 758 10.67 -9.06 -8.29
N ASP A 759 9.42 -8.73 -7.94
CA ASP A 759 8.55 -7.97 -8.84
C ASP A 759 9.16 -6.59 -9.17
N ASN A 760 9.93 -6.00 -8.26
CA ASN A 760 10.66 -4.76 -8.48
C ASN A 760 11.91 -4.91 -9.36
N ASP A 761 12.40 -6.12 -9.58
CA ASP A 761 13.46 -6.40 -10.56
C ASP A 761 12.93 -6.46 -12.01
N ARG A 762 11.65 -6.19 -12.25
CA ARG A 762 10.95 -6.33 -13.55
C ARG A 762 11.76 -5.84 -14.75
N ASN A 763 12.33 -4.64 -14.65
CA ASN A 763 13.04 -4.04 -15.77
C ASN A 763 14.47 -4.55 -15.89
N ILE A 764 15.20 -4.69 -14.79
CA ILE A 764 16.59 -5.15 -14.80
C ILE A 764 16.68 -6.66 -15.06
N ARG A 765 15.66 -7.43 -14.73
CA ARG A 765 15.58 -8.88 -14.95
C ARG A 765 15.86 -9.25 -16.40
N GLU A 766 15.33 -8.50 -17.35
CA GLU A 766 15.60 -8.76 -18.78
C GLU A 766 17.09 -8.62 -19.13
N GLU A 767 17.81 -7.71 -18.46
CA GLU A 767 19.25 -7.56 -18.65
C GLU A 767 20.03 -8.71 -18.01
N TRP A 768 19.62 -9.14 -16.80
CA TRP A 768 20.21 -10.31 -16.12
C TRP A 768 19.98 -11.61 -16.89
N GLU A 769 18.79 -11.78 -17.48
CA GLU A 769 18.46 -12.93 -18.35
C GLU A 769 19.29 -12.90 -19.63
N ARG A 770 19.43 -11.74 -20.28
CA ARG A 770 20.32 -11.58 -21.45
C ARG A 770 21.79 -11.83 -21.11
N ALA A 771 22.22 -11.41 -19.94
CA ALA A 771 23.56 -11.73 -19.42
C ALA A 771 23.71 -13.17 -18.92
N ASN A 772 22.61 -13.92 -18.87
CA ASN A 772 22.55 -15.34 -18.49
C ASN A 772 23.07 -15.60 -17.06
N TYR A 773 22.81 -14.69 -16.11
CA TYR A 773 23.33 -14.77 -14.73
C TYR A 773 22.85 -16.02 -13.98
N HIS A 774 21.65 -16.52 -14.27
CA HIS A 774 21.07 -17.75 -13.72
C HIS A 774 21.80 -19.04 -14.16
N HIS A 775 22.75 -18.96 -15.09
CA HIS A 775 23.61 -20.04 -15.56
C HIS A 775 25.09 -19.69 -15.46
N SER A 776 25.45 -18.92 -14.42
CA SER A 776 26.84 -18.57 -14.18
C SER A 776 27.70 -19.81 -13.88
N GLN A 777 28.96 -19.77 -14.29
CA GLN A 777 29.94 -20.80 -14.06
C GLN A 777 31.28 -20.16 -13.74
N THR A 778 32.12 -20.91 -13.03
CA THR A 778 33.47 -20.47 -12.77
C THR A 778 34.50 -21.28 -13.57
N ARG A 779 35.59 -20.64 -13.92
CA ARG A 779 36.77 -21.26 -14.48
C ARG A 779 38.00 -20.73 -13.78
N THR A 780 38.79 -21.64 -13.22
CA THR A 780 40.10 -21.36 -12.64
C THR A 780 41.16 -21.24 -13.71
N TYR A 781 42.00 -20.21 -13.64
CA TYR A 781 43.16 -20.02 -14.52
C TYR A 781 44.43 -20.62 -13.91
N THR A 782 44.59 -20.43 -12.58
CA THR A 782 45.72 -20.96 -11.81
C THR A 782 45.22 -21.42 -10.46
N THR A 783 45.83 -22.52 -9.96
CA THR A 783 45.68 -22.95 -8.56
C THR A 783 47.06 -23.35 -8.05
N GLU A 784 47.42 -22.79 -6.90
CA GLU A 784 48.62 -23.12 -6.17
C GLU A 784 48.26 -23.40 -4.72
N TYR A 785 49.00 -24.28 -4.03
CA TYR A 785 48.84 -24.46 -2.62
C TYR A 785 50.17 -24.47 -1.88
N ALA A 786 50.12 -24.11 -0.63
CA ALA A 786 51.24 -24.13 0.29
C ALA A 786 50.79 -24.64 1.65
N VAL A 787 51.71 -25.38 2.32
CA VAL A 787 51.54 -25.74 3.73
C VAL A 787 52.51 -24.89 4.54
N ASP A 788 51.96 -24.03 5.35
CA ASP A 788 52.73 -23.09 6.18
C ASP A 788 52.41 -23.30 7.68
N GLY A 789 53.36 -23.90 8.38
CA GLY A 789 53.25 -24.16 9.81
C GLY A 789 52.04 -25.03 10.15
N GLN A 790 50.94 -24.44 10.48
CA GLN A 790 49.73 -25.11 10.96
C GLN A 790 48.55 -24.99 9.99
N THR A 791 48.75 -24.41 8.83
CA THR A 791 47.66 -24.16 7.86
C THR A 791 48.02 -24.68 6.48
N VAL A 792 46.99 -25.00 5.68
CA VAL A 792 47.02 -25.16 4.24
C VAL A 792 46.43 -23.92 3.60
N GLN A 793 47.16 -23.29 2.70
CA GLN A 793 46.67 -22.15 1.91
C GLN A 793 46.54 -22.57 0.44
N ILE A 794 45.37 -22.39 -0.15
CA ILE A 794 45.09 -22.61 -1.56
C ILE A 794 44.76 -21.24 -2.18
N THR A 795 45.51 -20.88 -3.23
CA THR A 795 45.31 -19.63 -3.97
C THR A 795 44.90 -19.94 -5.39
N SER A 796 43.76 -19.38 -5.82
CA SER A 796 43.27 -19.52 -7.19
C SER A 796 42.90 -18.19 -7.81
N THR A 797 43.21 -18.07 -9.12
CA THR A 797 42.66 -17.00 -9.96
C THR A 797 41.45 -17.54 -10.72
N VAL A 798 40.31 -17.01 -10.47
CA VAL A 798 39.01 -17.49 -10.95
C VAL A 798 38.36 -16.47 -11.88
N ASN A 799 37.74 -16.93 -12.92
CA ASN A 799 36.88 -16.17 -13.81
C ASN A 799 35.42 -16.65 -13.65
N LEU A 800 34.55 -15.77 -13.21
CA LEU A 800 33.13 -15.99 -13.23
C LEU A 800 32.60 -15.56 -14.60
N CYS A 801 31.91 -16.44 -15.27
CA CYS A 801 31.42 -16.24 -16.63
C CYS A 801 30.09 -16.96 -16.86
N THR A 802 29.52 -16.77 -18.05
CA THR A 802 28.37 -17.53 -18.53
C THR A 802 28.64 -18.03 -19.95
N VAL A 803 27.80 -18.91 -20.46
CA VAL A 803 27.93 -19.40 -21.85
C VAL A 803 27.54 -18.26 -22.81
N THR A 804 28.32 -18.05 -23.87
CA THR A 804 28.11 -17.08 -24.94
C THR A 804 28.23 -15.58 -24.58
N VAL A 805 28.47 -15.23 -23.31
CA VAL A 805 28.64 -13.84 -22.86
C VAL A 805 30.05 -13.56 -22.37
N GLN A 806 30.40 -12.30 -22.23
CA GLN A 806 31.71 -11.89 -21.73
C GLN A 806 31.87 -12.30 -20.26
N SER A 807 33.14 -12.36 -19.81
CA SER A 807 33.46 -12.53 -18.40
C SER A 807 32.75 -11.50 -17.54
N ILE A 808 32.05 -11.96 -16.51
CA ILE A 808 31.31 -11.10 -15.57
C ILE A 808 32.27 -10.52 -14.55
N MET A 809 33.13 -11.36 -13.97
CA MET A 809 34.04 -10.95 -12.91
C MET A 809 35.28 -11.86 -12.87
N LYS A 810 36.42 -11.28 -12.51
CA LYS A 810 37.66 -12.02 -12.19
C LYS A 810 38.05 -11.72 -10.76
N PHE A 811 38.51 -12.75 -10.06
CA PHE A 811 38.93 -12.58 -8.68
C PHE A 811 40.07 -13.55 -8.33
N THR A 812 40.88 -13.14 -7.39
CA THR A 812 41.79 -13.99 -6.67
C THR A 812 41.14 -14.44 -5.38
N VAL A 813 41.08 -15.75 -5.14
CA VAL A 813 40.57 -16.28 -3.88
C VAL A 813 41.68 -17.00 -3.15
N ILE A 814 41.79 -16.76 -1.87
CA ILE A 814 42.73 -17.40 -0.95
C ILE A 814 41.93 -18.13 0.12
N TRP A 815 42.02 -19.43 0.11
CA TRP A 815 41.46 -20.33 1.12
C TRP A 815 42.51 -20.75 2.10
N THR A 816 42.35 -20.47 3.38
CA THR A 816 43.23 -20.89 4.45
C THR A 816 42.50 -21.87 5.36
N ILE A 817 43.00 -23.10 5.46
CA ILE A 817 42.41 -24.19 6.27
C ILE A 817 43.36 -24.46 7.43
N ASP A 818 42.88 -24.38 8.66
CA ASP A 818 43.67 -24.71 9.85
C ASP A 818 43.53 -26.16 10.28
N GLY A 819 44.33 -26.59 11.24
CA GLY A 819 44.33 -27.97 11.77
C GLY A 819 43.03 -28.38 12.45
N ALA A 820 42.20 -27.43 12.83
CA ALA A 820 40.86 -27.67 13.37
C ALA A 820 39.78 -27.77 12.27
N GLY A 821 40.15 -27.56 11.02
CA GLY A 821 39.22 -27.52 9.87
C GLY A 821 38.47 -26.23 9.68
N THR A 822 38.89 -25.13 10.34
CA THR A 822 38.33 -23.81 10.08
C THR A 822 38.81 -23.33 8.73
N ILE A 823 37.89 -22.81 7.92
CA ILE A 823 38.17 -22.26 6.59
C ILE A 823 38.06 -20.73 6.64
N THR A 824 39.15 -20.04 6.30
CA THR A 824 39.12 -18.57 6.08
C THR A 824 39.24 -18.33 4.59
N CYS A 825 38.32 -17.55 4.04
CA CYS A 825 38.27 -17.14 2.65
C CYS A 825 38.59 -15.64 2.52
N LYS A 826 39.53 -15.31 1.62
CA LYS A 826 39.72 -13.93 1.19
C LYS A 826 39.59 -13.85 -0.32
N ILE A 827 38.71 -12.94 -0.78
CA ILE A 827 38.45 -12.67 -2.21
C ILE A 827 38.91 -11.24 -2.50
N ASP A 828 39.69 -11.08 -3.60
CA ASP A 828 40.02 -9.79 -4.23
C ASP A 828 39.43 -9.82 -5.65
N ALA A 829 38.37 -9.04 -5.88
CA ALA A 829 37.55 -9.16 -7.07
C ALA A 829 37.54 -7.88 -7.93
N LYS A 830 37.46 -8.12 -9.26
CA LYS A 830 37.29 -7.07 -10.26
C LYS A 830 36.14 -7.41 -11.20
N ARG A 831 35.05 -6.62 -11.12
CA ARG A 831 33.86 -6.79 -11.94
C ARG A 831 34.05 -6.18 -13.33
N ASN A 832 33.46 -6.80 -14.35
CA ASN A 832 33.33 -6.23 -15.68
C ASN A 832 32.20 -5.18 -15.68
N THR A 833 32.56 -3.92 -15.84
CA THR A 833 31.62 -2.77 -15.78
C THR A 833 30.74 -2.64 -17.03
N ASP A 834 31.00 -3.40 -18.10
CA ASP A 834 30.15 -3.43 -19.29
C ASP A 834 28.94 -4.40 -19.11
N MET A 835 28.96 -5.17 -18.03
CA MET A 835 27.87 -6.06 -17.65
C MET A 835 26.88 -5.34 -16.70
N PRO A 836 25.59 -5.67 -16.69
CA PRO A 836 24.64 -5.16 -15.72
C PRO A 836 25.16 -5.30 -14.28
N TYR A 837 24.64 -4.50 -13.35
CA TYR A 837 24.93 -4.76 -11.94
C TYR A 837 24.40 -6.16 -11.54
N LEU A 838 25.01 -6.76 -10.52
CA LEU A 838 24.67 -8.11 -10.11
C LEU A 838 23.45 -8.12 -9.18
N PRO A 839 22.59 -9.14 -9.23
CA PRO A 839 21.61 -9.39 -8.18
C PRO A 839 22.26 -9.51 -6.80
N ARG A 840 23.27 -10.36 -6.69
CA ARG A 840 24.11 -10.58 -5.49
C ARG A 840 25.52 -11.01 -5.91
N PHE A 841 26.45 -11.03 -4.97
CA PHE A 841 27.69 -11.78 -5.10
C PHE A 841 28.06 -12.41 -3.77
N GLY A 842 28.20 -13.73 -3.78
CA GLY A 842 28.58 -14.46 -2.59
C GLY A 842 28.85 -15.94 -2.85
N VAL A 843 28.66 -16.73 -1.81
CA VAL A 843 28.72 -18.19 -1.85
C VAL A 843 27.40 -18.78 -1.39
N GLU A 844 27.01 -19.82 -2.08
CA GLU A 844 25.89 -20.68 -1.72
C GLU A 844 26.41 -21.96 -1.09
N LEU A 845 25.88 -22.35 0.05
CA LEU A 845 26.13 -23.62 0.72
C LEU A 845 24.88 -24.49 0.64
N THR A 846 25.05 -25.71 0.14
CA THR A 846 24.03 -26.76 0.22
C THR A 846 24.24 -27.55 1.51
N LEU A 847 23.30 -27.45 2.43
CA LEU A 847 23.35 -28.01 3.78
C LEU A 847 22.41 -29.20 3.92
N PRO A 848 22.67 -30.13 4.86
CA PRO A 848 21.75 -31.22 5.17
C PRO A 848 20.34 -30.73 5.54
N LYS A 849 19.30 -31.37 5.01
CA LYS A 849 17.89 -31.01 5.29
C LYS A 849 17.54 -30.98 6.78
N SER A 850 18.25 -31.76 7.59
CA SER A 850 18.07 -31.83 9.04
C SER A 850 18.56 -30.58 9.79
N TRP A 851 19.29 -29.67 9.12
CA TRP A 851 19.81 -28.43 9.74
C TRP A 851 18.78 -27.32 9.66
N GLN A 852 17.90 -27.25 10.65
CA GLN A 852 16.76 -26.33 10.67
C GLN A 852 16.87 -25.20 11.73
N GLN A 853 17.93 -25.26 12.59
CA GLN A 853 18.14 -24.22 13.62
C GLN A 853 19.04 -23.13 13.05
N VAL A 854 18.62 -21.89 13.25
CA VAL A 854 19.30 -20.68 12.75
C VAL A 854 19.60 -19.75 13.91
N SER A 855 20.81 -19.19 13.94
CA SER A 855 21.11 -18.04 14.80
C SER A 855 22.04 -17.07 14.05
N TYR A 856 21.84 -15.78 14.26
CA TYR A 856 22.67 -14.76 13.61
C TYR A 856 22.83 -13.51 14.48
N LEU A 857 23.91 -12.78 14.23
CA LEU A 857 24.19 -11.46 14.78
C LEU A 857 24.21 -10.47 13.61
N GLY A 858 23.15 -9.69 13.43
CA GLY A 858 22.92 -8.85 12.26
C GLY A 858 21.62 -8.08 12.38
N TYR A 859 21.16 -7.47 11.29
CA TYR A 859 19.85 -6.81 11.27
C TYR A 859 18.72 -7.84 11.14
N GLY A 860 17.69 -7.68 11.96
CA GLY A 860 16.51 -8.53 12.04
C GLY A 860 15.46 -7.95 12.98
N PRO A 861 14.41 -8.72 13.41
CA PRO A 861 14.20 -10.15 13.11
C PRO A 861 13.58 -10.43 11.72
N GLN A 862 12.92 -9.43 11.08
CA GLN A 862 12.36 -9.59 9.74
C GLN A 862 13.46 -9.55 8.68
N GLU A 863 13.14 -10.06 7.49
CA GLU A 863 14.01 -9.89 6.31
C GLU A 863 14.30 -8.40 6.07
N CYS A 864 15.51 -8.13 5.64
CA CYS A 864 15.93 -6.76 5.34
C CYS A 864 17.03 -6.73 4.28
N TYR A 865 17.07 -5.64 3.53
CA TYR A 865 17.99 -5.40 2.42
C TYR A 865 18.66 -4.05 2.61
N ILE A 866 19.69 -3.78 1.85
CA ILE A 866 20.47 -2.54 1.96
C ILE A 866 19.62 -1.26 1.86
N ASP A 867 18.50 -1.29 1.12
CA ASP A 867 17.54 -0.19 0.92
C ASP A 867 16.23 -0.37 1.71
N LYS A 868 16.02 -1.54 2.34
CA LYS A 868 14.85 -1.89 3.15
C LYS A 868 15.32 -2.50 4.47
N HIS A 869 15.83 -1.68 5.40
CA HIS A 869 16.37 -2.15 6.69
C HIS A 869 15.95 -1.30 7.91
N HIS A 870 15.16 -0.24 7.71
CA HIS A 870 14.66 0.55 8.84
C HIS A 870 13.64 -0.20 9.68
N LEU A 871 13.00 -1.25 9.15
CA LEU A 871 12.14 -2.16 9.92
C LEU A 871 12.93 -3.00 10.93
N ALA A 872 14.24 -3.13 10.76
CA ALA A 872 15.10 -4.04 11.48
C ALA A 872 16.11 -3.30 12.38
N TRP A 873 16.63 -4.00 13.37
CA TRP A 873 17.71 -3.52 14.25
C TRP A 873 18.79 -4.57 14.39
N PHE A 874 20.01 -4.14 14.68
CA PHE A 874 21.13 -5.04 14.90
C PHE A 874 21.06 -5.68 16.29
N ASP A 875 20.97 -7.02 16.33
CA ASP A 875 20.92 -7.81 17.57
C ASP A 875 21.33 -9.26 17.28
N ALA A 876 21.38 -10.09 18.35
CA ALA A 876 21.47 -11.53 18.23
C ALA A 876 20.05 -12.13 18.13
N PHE A 877 19.81 -12.92 17.12
CA PHE A 877 18.53 -13.57 16.86
C PHE A 877 18.68 -15.08 16.75
N GLU A 878 17.64 -15.80 17.15
CA GLU A 878 17.45 -17.23 16.95
C GLU A 878 16.17 -17.46 16.14
N SER A 879 16.19 -18.42 15.21
CA SER A 879 15.08 -18.73 14.31
C SER A 879 15.13 -20.18 13.84
N THR A 880 14.27 -20.53 12.90
CA THR A 880 14.33 -21.76 12.12
C THR A 880 14.38 -21.40 10.64
N VAL A 881 14.85 -22.33 9.80
CA VAL A 881 14.88 -22.14 8.35
C VAL A 881 13.49 -21.81 7.81
N GLU A 882 12.44 -22.45 8.33
CA GLU A 882 11.05 -22.18 7.97
C GLU A 882 10.65 -20.72 8.29
N ASN A 883 10.99 -20.23 9.48
CA ASN A 883 10.62 -18.87 9.91
C ASN A 883 11.48 -17.76 9.27
N MET A 884 12.52 -18.11 8.52
CA MET A 884 13.30 -17.16 7.73
C MET A 884 12.67 -16.86 6.35
N HIS A 885 11.60 -17.59 5.98
CA HIS A 885 10.90 -17.45 4.72
C HIS A 885 9.74 -16.45 4.84
N GLU A 886 9.70 -15.46 3.96
CA GLU A 886 8.51 -14.59 3.77
C GLU A 886 7.67 -15.18 2.62
N ASP A 887 6.40 -15.48 2.93
CA ASP A 887 5.54 -16.28 2.04
C ASP A 887 4.78 -15.41 1.03
N TYR A 888 5.48 -14.62 0.22
CA TYR A 888 4.88 -13.81 -0.85
C TYR A 888 4.00 -14.66 -1.75
N ILE A 889 2.77 -14.20 -2.05
CA ILE A 889 1.79 -14.93 -2.87
C ILE A 889 2.40 -15.37 -4.20
N LYS A 890 3.13 -14.47 -4.88
CA LYS A 890 4.01 -14.83 -5.98
C LYS A 890 5.43 -15.00 -5.45
N PRO A 891 5.97 -16.22 -5.45
CA PRO A 891 7.32 -16.49 -4.94
C PRO A 891 8.38 -15.63 -5.64
N GLN A 892 9.35 -15.20 -4.85
CA GLN A 892 10.47 -14.36 -5.28
C GLN A 892 11.56 -14.35 -4.21
N GLU A 893 12.67 -13.66 -4.42
CA GLU A 893 13.71 -13.45 -3.42
C GLU A 893 13.11 -12.97 -2.11
N ASN A 894 13.48 -13.60 -1.00
CA ASN A 894 13.04 -13.28 0.34
C ASN A 894 14.02 -13.78 1.41
N GLY A 895 13.81 -13.39 2.67
CA GLY A 895 14.51 -13.91 3.83
C GLY A 895 15.94 -13.44 3.99
N ASN A 896 16.39 -12.42 3.28
CA ASN A 896 17.72 -11.84 3.46
C ASN A 896 17.84 -11.06 4.78
N HIS A 897 19.00 -11.14 5.44
CA HIS A 897 19.36 -10.34 6.60
C HIS A 897 20.62 -9.53 6.31
N TYR A 898 20.44 -8.22 6.32
CA TYR A 898 21.47 -7.26 5.98
C TYR A 898 22.52 -7.11 7.09
N HIS A 899 23.78 -6.92 6.70
CA HIS A 899 24.90 -6.53 7.57
C HIS A 899 25.11 -7.47 8.76
N CYS A 900 25.14 -8.79 8.53
CA CYS A 900 25.43 -9.78 9.56
C CYS A 900 26.93 -9.87 9.86
N ARG A 901 27.27 -10.07 11.15
CA ARG A 901 28.61 -10.35 11.65
C ARG A 901 28.86 -11.83 11.84
N LYS A 902 27.80 -12.57 12.12
CA LYS A 902 27.81 -14.01 12.40
C LYS A 902 26.49 -14.60 11.92
N ALA A 903 26.55 -15.81 11.35
CA ALA A 903 25.37 -16.61 11.06
C ALA A 903 25.69 -18.10 11.28
N SER A 904 24.77 -18.83 11.87
CA SER A 904 24.91 -20.28 12.14
C SER A 904 23.65 -21.01 11.69
N VAL A 905 23.87 -22.15 11.01
CA VAL A 905 22.80 -23.08 10.63
C VAL A 905 23.21 -24.48 11.06
N GLY A 906 22.32 -25.22 11.72
CA GLY A 906 22.63 -26.55 12.23
C GLY A 906 21.45 -27.32 12.79
N ASN A 907 21.74 -28.43 13.51
CA ASN A 907 20.72 -29.25 14.18
C ASN A 907 20.95 -29.42 15.69
N GLY A 908 21.81 -28.55 16.27
CA GLY A 908 22.18 -28.62 17.66
C GLY A 908 23.37 -29.56 17.97
N THR A 909 23.72 -30.46 17.06
CA THR A 909 24.89 -31.36 17.16
C THR A 909 25.96 -31.02 16.13
N ASN A 910 25.53 -30.91 14.87
CA ASN A 910 26.34 -30.50 13.74
C ASN A 910 25.80 -29.15 13.20
N GLY A 911 26.66 -28.37 12.59
CA GLY A 911 26.29 -27.10 12.01
C GLY A 911 27.47 -26.36 11.38
N VAL A 912 27.21 -25.32 10.66
CA VAL A 912 28.17 -24.36 10.13
C VAL A 912 27.91 -22.98 10.71
N THR A 913 29.01 -22.33 11.13
CA THR A 913 28.96 -20.92 11.58
C THR A 913 29.88 -20.09 10.72
N ALA A 914 29.31 -19.08 10.09
CA ALA A 914 30.02 -18.05 9.34
C ALA A 914 30.31 -16.82 10.22
N TYR A 915 31.49 -16.22 10.03
CA TYR A 915 31.92 -14.97 10.68
C TYR A 915 32.46 -14.03 9.60
N ALA A 916 32.16 -12.74 9.70
CA ALA A 916 32.73 -11.71 8.84
C ALA A 916 33.73 -10.84 9.58
N ALA A 917 34.81 -10.47 8.88
CA ALA A 917 35.71 -9.41 9.36
C ALA A 917 35.00 -8.05 9.38
N THR A 918 34.21 -7.76 8.34
CA THR A 918 33.33 -6.58 8.26
C THR A 918 31.86 -6.97 8.44
N SER A 919 31.22 -7.44 7.39
CA SER A 919 29.85 -7.97 7.38
C SER A 919 29.62 -8.80 6.12
N PHE A 920 28.51 -9.51 6.10
CA PHE A 920 27.92 -10.17 4.94
C PHE A 920 26.40 -10.06 5.02
N ASP A 921 25.73 -10.22 3.88
CA ASP A 921 24.30 -10.46 3.87
C ASP A 921 24.06 -11.96 3.97
N PHE A 922 23.00 -12.35 4.66
CA PHE A 922 22.73 -13.74 5.02
C PHE A 922 21.28 -14.10 4.69
N SER A 923 21.09 -15.22 4.00
CA SER A 923 19.78 -15.87 3.87
C SER A 923 19.90 -17.38 3.98
N VAL A 924 18.80 -18.02 4.40
CA VAL A 924 18.71 -19.47 4.45
C VAL A 924 17.27 -19.90 4.14
N SER A 925 17.12 -20.93 3.29
CA SER A 925 15.83 -21.35 2.77
C SER A 925 15.72 -22.87 2.60
N ASN A 926 14.50 -23.39 2.73
CA ASN A 926 14.13 -24.74 2.30
C ASN A 926 13.84 -24.82 0.79
N TYR A 927 13.83 -23.68 0.09
CA TYR A 927 13.59 -23.60 -1.35
C TYR A 927 14.85 -23.13 -2.07
N SER A 928 15.06 -23.62 -3.29
CA SER A 928 16.12 -23.09 -4.15
C SER A 928 15.66 -21.77 -4.80
N ASP A 929 16.61 -20.91 -5.19
CA ASP A 929 16.33 -19.69 -5.95
C ASP A 929 15.57 -19.97 -7.25
N TYR A 930 15.85 -21.11 -7.89
CA TYR A 930 15.15 -21.54 -9.11
C TYR A 930 13.66 -21.85 -8.83
N GLU A 931 13.37 -22.55 -7.73
CA GLU A 931 11.98 -22.86 -7.32
C GLU A 931 11.19 -21.58 -7.09
N LEU A 932 11.77 -20.63 -6.35
CA LEU A 932 11.16 -19.32 -6.11
C LEU A 932 10.97 -18.51 -7.41
N ALA A 933 11.87 -18.64 -8.38
CA ALA A 933 11.82 -17.87 -9.63
C ALA A 933 10.75 -18.36 -10.63
N VAL A 934 10.39 -19.66 -10.60
CA VAL A 934 9.52 -20.26 -11.64
C VAL A 934 8.07 -20.47 -11.21
N LYS A 935 7.82 -20.57 -9.91
CA LYS A 935 6.45 -20.79 -9.40
C LYS A 935 5.63 -19.49 -9.46
N LYS A 936 4.35 -19.65 -9.75
CA LYS A 936 3.42 -18.53 -9.84
C LYS A 936 2.77 -18.21 -8.50
N HIS A 937 2.59 -19.23 -7.67
CA HIS A 937 1.93 -19.10 -6.37
C HIS A 937 2.71 -19.81 -5.26
N ASN A 938 2.63 -19.27 -4.06
CA ASN A 938 3.28 -19.81 -2.87
C ASN A 938 2.79 -21.21 -2.48
N TYR A 939 1.56 -21.54 -2.78
CA TYR A 939 1.02 -22.90 -2.52
C TYR A 939 1.53 -23.96 -3.50
N GLU A 940 2.23 -23.55 -4.56
CA GLU A 940 2.86 -24.46 -5.53
C GLU A 940 4.30 -24.81 -5.17
N LEU A 941 4.88 -24.14 -4.16
CA LEU A 941 6.27 -24.33 -3.77
C LEU A 941 6.52 -25.73 -3.22
N GLU A 942 7.60 -26.36 -3.69
CA GLU A 942 8.10 -27.66 -3.24
C GLU A 942 9.45 -27.48 -2.56
N GLU A 943 9.55 -27.95 -1.32
CA GLU A 943 10.80 -27.89 -0.57
C GLU A 943 11.88 -28.78 -1.22
N SER A 944 13.11 -28.30 -1.21
CA SER A 944 14.29 -29.07 -1.60
C SER A 944 14.61 -30.16 -0.58
N ASP A 945 15.34 -31.21 -1.01
CA ASP A 945 15.87 -32.25 -0.13
C ASP A 945 17.07 -31.77 0.71
N PHE A 946 17.40 -30.49 0.62
CA PHE A 946 18.52 -29.82 1.30
C PHE A 946 18.08 -28.43 1.76
N VAL A 947 18.91 -27.77 2.55
CA VAL A 947 18.79 -26.36 2.94
C VAL A 947 19.81 -25.56 2.15
N THR A 948 19.38 -24.46 1.56
CA THR A 948 20.26 -23.50 0.88
C THR A 948 20.62 -22.36 1.84
N MET A 949 21.93 -22.08 1.99
CA MET A 949 22.41 -20.95 2.78
C MET A 949 23.26 -20.04 1.89
N HIS A 950 22.92 -18.76 1.84
CA HIS A 950 23.72 -17.74 1.16
C HIS A 950 24.52 -16.91 2.15
N LEU A 951 25.76 -16.64 1.79
CA LEU A 951 26.61 -15.63 2.40
C LEU A 951 27.08 -14.71 1.30
N ASP A 952 26.62 -13.47 1.30
CA ASP A 952 26.91 -12.52 0.23
C ASP A 952 27.81 -11.39 0.71
N TYR A 953 28.78 -11.04 -0.12
CA TYR A 953 29.47 -9.75 0.04
C TYR A 953 28.46 -8.60 0.03
N LYS A 954 27.50 -8.67 -0.91
CA LYS A 954 26.43 -7.69 -1.06
C LYS A 954 25.29 -8.32 -1.87
N ASN A 955 24.05 -8.12 -1.38
CA ASN A 955 22.83 -8.32 -2.14
C ASN A 955 22.31 -6.96 -2.59
N SER A 956 21.90 -6.80 -3.86
CA SER A 956 21.30 -5.58 -4.35
C SER A 956 19.97 -5.31 -3.64
N GLY A 957 19.65 -4.05 -3.47
CA GLY A 957 18.38 -3.62 -2.90
C GLY A 957 17.16 -4.15 -3.67
N VAL A 958 15.99 -3.96 -3.12
CA VAL A 958 14.72 -4.38 -3.73
C VAL A 958 14.02 -3.26 -4.48
N GLY A 959 14.19 -1.99 -4.08
CA GLY A 959 13.61 -0.83 -4.75
C GLY A 959 12.09 -0.81 -4.82
N SER A 960 11.57 -0.11 -5.82
CA SER A 960 10.13 0.01 -6.13
C SER A 960 9.85 0.01 -7.65
N ASN A 961 10.73 -0.61 -8.44
CA ASN A 961 10.74 -0.48 -9.91
C ASN A 961 9.76 -1.42 -10.65
N SER A 962 8.81 -2.01 -9.95
CA SER A 962 7.65 -2.65 -10.61
C SER A 962 6.79 -1.60 -11.35
N CYS A 963 6.65 -0.41 -10.78
CA CYS A 963 6.05 0.77 -11.41
C CYS A 963 6.86 2.05 -11.19
N GLY A 964 7.70 2.12 -10.14
CA GLY A 964 8.52 3.26 -9.77
C GLY A 964 9.85 3.37 -10.55
N PRO A 965 10.75 4.25 -10.12
CA PRO A 965 12.06 4.46 -10.72
C PRO A 965 13.00 3.27 -10.49
N GLN A 966 14.07 3.23 -11.28
CA GLN A 966 15.11 2.22 -11.13
C GLN A 966 15.78 2.29 -9.76
N LEU A 967 16.25 1.12 -9.28
CA LEU A 967 17.01 1.01 -8.04
C LEU A 967 18.17 2.02 -8.03
N LEU A 968 18.26 2.78 -6.95
CA LEU A 968 19.30 3.80 -6.80
C LEU A 968 20.71 3.17 -6.83
N PRO A 969 21.70 3.83 -7.48
CA PRO A 969 23.02 3.26 -7.69
C PRO A 969 23.76 2.81 -6.43
N GLN A 970 23.51 3.47 -5.28
CA GLN A 970 24.14 3.12 -4.00
C GLN A 970 23.65 1.79 -3.44
N TYR A 971 22.50 1.29 -3.87
CA TYR A 971 21.90 0.03 -3.44
C TYR A 971 22.17 -1.13 -4.40
N GLN A 972 22.84 -0.87 -5.54
CA GLN A 972 23.20 -1.88 -6.51
C GLN A 972 24.49 -2.59 -6.10
N MET A 973 24.60 -3.90 -6.36
CA MET A 973 25.86 -4.63 -6.35
C MET A 973 26.64 -4.28 -7.64
N ASN A 974 27.19 -3.05 -7.65
CA ASN A 974 27.82 -2.42 -8.79
C ASN A 974 29.28 -2.02 -8.52
N ASP A 975 29.86 -2.56 -7.46
CA ASP A 975 31.24 -2.32 -7.06
C ASP A 975 32.19 -2.79 -8.15
N LYS A 976 33.14 -1.93 -8.58
CA LYS A 976 34.09 -2.23 -9.64
C LYS A 976 35.19 -3.15 -9.19
N GLU A 977 35.69 -2.91 -7.99
CA GLU A 977 36.73 -3.68 -7.31
C GLU A 977 36.36 -3.72 -5.82
N PHE A 978 36.54 -4.89 -5.19
CA PHE A 978 36.28 -5.05 -3.77
C PHE A 978 37.08 -6.18 -3.16
N GLU A 979 37.36 -6.09 -1.86
CA GLU A 979 37.90 -7.18 -1.04
C GLU A 979 36.80 -7.67 -0.08
N TRP A 980 36.76 -8.99 0.11
CA TRP A 980 35.85 -9.61 1.06
C TRP A 980 36.52 -10.74 1.82
N GLU A 981 36.33 -10.79 3.14
CA GLU A 981 36.92 -11.82 4.00
C GLU A 981 35.90 -12.36 4.98
N TYR A 982 35.77 -13.68 4.99
CA TYR A 982 34.91 -14.41 5.91
C TYR A 982 35.53 -15.74 6.37
N GLN A 983 34.97 -16.31 7.43
CA GLN A 983 35.46 -17.57 8.03
C GLN A 983 34.30 -18.51 8.27
N LEU A 984 34.47 -19.78 7.96
CA LEU A 984 33.54 -20.88 8.25
C LEU A 984 34.12 -21.81 9.31
N LYS A 985 33.28 -22.14 10.30
CA LYS A 985 33.57 -23.14 11.33
C LYS A 985 32.46 -24.17 11.35
N PHE A 986 32.85 -25.40 11.54
CA PHE A 986 31.95 -26.55 11.56
C PHE A 986 31.94 -27.26 12.92
#